data_c1e31620273850b198d9b1770ae69611
#
_entry.id   c1e31620273850b198d9b1770ae69611
#
_cell.length_a   1.000
_cell.length_b   1.000
_cell.length_c   1.000
_cell.angle_alpha   90.00
_cell.angle_beta   90.00
_cell.angle_gamma   90.00
#
_symmetry.space_group_name_H-M   'P 1'
#
loop_
_entity.id
_entity.type
_entity.pdbx_description
1 polymer ?
#
loop_
_entity_poly.entity_id
_entity_poly.type
_entity_poly.pdbx_seq_one_letter_code
_entity_poly.pdbx_strand_id
1 'polypeptide(L)'
;MELMNKVLLTTVCGPFGKDTDDCTKHVMPELFHAQVTRSQGIFSLRSTYVSYGLEYIAKNITTPTMVLQYPTMKQFKHELKKGYDYVGISFVIATFGKMTKMCEMARDILPNAKIILGGYGTMLPECEQYADHVCRGEGVEFMRKLLHETHGEESKKHVVYSTKGKISGFPLMKGAVVLAGLGCPHGCEFCSTSHFHKMKHIPLLKTGGDLHREIRRVQDVLGIQNMPIGIIEEDFLLQKERAAEYLECVKKENTYPVRISCFASAYSVAQWKPEDLVRMGIEVVWIGIESRNAAYNKLRGLDVKAIFKSLHSHGINTLASLIIGHDFHTEENIWNDLDYLVSLKPSLSQILILTPGCGTPLFDRLKQEGRLLPNIPNKHWDGFHLAFKHPHITKEKMEKLILEFYSEEFHRLGPSAMRFVEKQLAGYLRFKDSSDPLLTKRAEQYRLGCLNALPLFPTLARNLPTESLVQKAKNIQLSIHKEIGNGGMKNKILSSIVPLFALVEKFKQKHFSYSQVKMQNTQYRMSPSLLQPFSLTGKGILTIKPRLPITDHLPLVIDLKGIFNRMIAKKLKKRIIAFLNENRGSLAINFSGITITERDALLVILKRLRGKKERIKIISINSLRADITDAITYAKTYFEVFNTVEDLHTNLA
;
A
#
# COMPACT_ATOMS: atom_id res chain seq x y z
N MET A 1 31.16 -24.23 1.80
CA MET A 1 30.29 -23.07 1.52
C MET A 1 28.87 -23.59 1.65
N GLU A 2 28.26 -23.44 2.80
CA GLU A 2 26.85 -23.81 2.97
C GLU A 2 26.03 -23.04 1.94
N LEU A 3 25.28 -23.75 1.13
CA LEU A 3 24.33 -23.17 0.19
C LEU A 3 23.31 -22.40 1.02
N MET A 4 23.41 -21.05 1.04
CA MET A 4 22.41 -20.23 1.71
C MET A 4 21.06 -20.50 1.08
N ASN A 5 20.07 -20.89 1.89
CA ASN A 5 18.69 -21.06 1.49
C ASN A 5 18.17 -19.82 0.74
N LYS A 6 17.30 -20.04 -0.26
CA LYS A 6 16.64 -18.97 -1.02
C LYS A 6 15.13 -19.09 -0.89
N VAL A 7 14.48 -17.97 -0.67
CA VAL A 7 13.03 -17.88 -0.49
C VAL A 7 12.40 -17.15 -1.67
N LEU A 8 11.35 -17.72 -2.24
CA LEU A 8 10.42 -17.03 -3.13
C LEU A 8 9.13 -16.76 -2.37
N LEU A 9 8.77 -15.50 -2.18
CA LEU A 9 7.45 -15.10 -1.66
C LEU A 9 6.61 -14.54 -2.80
N THR A 10 5.37 -14.96 -2.91
CA THR A 10 4.50 -14.49 -3.98
C THR A 10 3.04 -14.36 -3.52
N THR A 11 2.32 -13.43 -4.12
CA THR A 11 0.85 -13.48 -4.15
C THR A 11 0.41 -14.50 -5.19
N VAL A 12 -0.90 -14.79 -5.26
CA VAL A 12 -1.43 -15.60 -6.37
C VAL A 12 -1.24 -14.91 -7.71
N CYS A 13 -1.20 -15.72 -8.78
CA CYS A 13 -1.02 -15.23 -10.14
C CYS A 13 -2.21 -14.42 -10.64
N GLY A 14 -1.96 -13.37 -11.46
CA GLY A 14 -2.93 -12.79 -12.40
C GLY A 14 -3.19 -13.73 -13.60
N PRO A 15 -4.13 -13.35 -14.48
CA PRO A 15 -4.89 -12.11 -14.51
C PRO A 15 -6.01 -12.06 -13.48
N PHE A 16 -6.42 -10.83 -13.14
CA PHE A 16 -7.61 -10.56 -12.32
C PHE A 16 -8.64 -9.90 -13.23
N GLY A 17 -9.87 -10.41 -13.27
CA GLY A 17 -10.93 -9.87 -14.10
C GLY A 17 -11.76 -10.95 -14.80
N LYS A 18 -12.50 -10.57 -15.83
CA LYS A 18 -13.71 -11.16 -16.32
C LYS A 18 -13.63 -12.61 -16.83
N ASP A 19 -12.52 -13.07 -17.33
CA ASP A 19 -12.54 -14.17 -18.30
C ASP A 19 -11.65 -15.37 -17.97
N THR A 20 -11.35 -15.59 -16.70
CA THR A 20 -10.63 -16.80 -16.29
C THR A 20 -11.37 -17.52 -15.18
N ASP A 21 -11.53 -18.82 -15.29
CA ASP A 21 -12.29 -19.65 -14.36
C ASP A 21 -11.86 -19.52 -12.89
N ASP A 22 -10.61 -19.12 -12.64
CA ASP A 22 -10.03 -18.95 -11.32
C ASP A 22 -9.87 -17.49 -10.89
N CYS A 23 -10.45 -16.53 -11.64
CA CYS A 23 -10.37 -15.11 -11.33
C CYS A 23 -11.58 -14.60 -10.60
N THR A 24 -11.35 -13.89 -9.51
CA THR A 24 -12.35 -13.02 -8.92
C THR A 24 -12.14 -11.60 -9.43
N LYS A 25 -13.21 -10.97 -9.93
CA LYS A 25 -13.20 -9.56 -10.37
C LYS A 25 -12.94 -8.58 -9.21
N HIS A 26 -12.94 -9.07 -7.98
CA HIS A 26 -13.09 -8.27 -6.78
C HIS A 26 -11.88 -8.31 -5.87
N VAL A 27 -10.88 -9.10 -6.20
CA VAL A 27 -9.66 -9.22 -5.41
C VAL A 27 -8.63 -8.18 -5.87
N MET A 28 -7.91 -7.61 -4.92
CA MET A 28 -6.71 -6.81 -5.15
C MET A 28 -5.98 -7.28 -6.43
N PRO A 29 -5.46 -6.39 -7.26
CA PRO A 29 -4.78 -5.16 -6.84
C PRO A 29 -5.57 -3.85 -6.99
N GLU A 30 -6.83 -3.85 -7.39
CA GLU A 30 -7.62 -2.63 -7.62
C GLU A 30 -8.86 -2.54 -6.73
N LEU A 31 -8.68 -2.64 -5.42
CA LEU A 31 -9.74 -2.62 -4.40
C LEU A 31 -10.74 -1.47 -4.59
N PHE A 32 -10.25 -0.24 -4.76
CA PHE A 32 -11.16 0.91 -4.89
C PHE A 32 -12.06 0.81 -6.11
N HIS A 33 -11.51 0.41 -7.26
CA HIS A 33 -12.31 0.22 -8.47
C HIS A 33 -13.32 -0.91 -8.30
N ALA A 34 -12.92 -2.02 -7.72
CA ALA A 34 -13.74 -3.21 -7.63
C ALA A 34 -14.84 -3.13 -6.57
N GLN A 35 -14.55 -2.55 -5.40
CA GLN A 35 -15.42 -2.63 -4.22
C GLN A 35 -15.93 -1.28 -3.71
N VAL A 36 -15.35 -0.14 -4.12
CA VAL A 36 -15.70 1.17 -3.55
C VAL A 36 -16.30 2.10 -4.60
N THR A 37 -15.71 2.15 -5.80
CA THR A 37 -16.17 3.07 -6.86
C THR A 37 -16.71 2.31 -8.09
N ARG A 38 -17.30 1.13 -7.85
CA ARG A 38 -17.68 0.15 -8.88
C ARG A 38 -18.59 0.71 -9.99
N SER A 39 -19.62 1.45 -9.63
CA SER A 39 -20.60 2.00 -10.59
C SER A 39 -20.27 3.42 -11.06
N GLN A 40 -19.11 3.98 -10.69
CA GLN A 40 -18.77 5.37 -11.00
C GLN A 40 -18.14 5.56 -12.39
N GLY A 41 -18.00 4.51 -13.19
CA GLY A 41 -17.51 4.57 -14.57
C GLY A 41 -16.16 5.29 -14.66
N ILE A 42 -16.11 6.34 -15.51
CA ILE A 42 -14.89 7.15 -15.68
C ILE A 42 -14.41 7.86 -14.40
N PHE A 43 -15.29 8.05 -13.42
CA PHE A 43 -14.94 8.66 -12.13
C PHE A 43 -14.42 7.66 -11.11
N SER A 44 -14.37 6.38 -11.47
CA SER A 44 -13.84 5.34 -10.59
C SER A 44 -12.35 5.58 -10.27
N LEU A 45 -12.02 5.51 -8.99
CA LEU A 45 -10.63 5.61 -8.54
C LEU A 45 -9.87 4.33 -8.90
N ARG A 46 -8.87 4.47 -9.76
CA ARG A 46 -7.94 3.40 -10.14
C ARG A 46 -6.67 3.54 -9.33
N SER A 47 -6.44 2.62 -8.41
CA SER A 47 -5.25 2.58 -7.57
C SER A 47 -4.80 1.13 -7.41
N THR A 48 -3.48 0.91 -7.48
CA THR A 48 -2.90 -0.43 -7.34
C THR A 48 -2.35 -0.63 -5.95
N TYR A 49 -2.62 -1.80 -5.39
CA TYR A 49 -2.11 -2.22 -4.10
C TYR A 49 -1.15 -3.40 -4.25
N VAL A 50 -0.18 -3.47 -3.37
CA VAL A 50 0.74 -4.60 -3.23
C VAL A 50 0.37 -5.40 -1.97
N SER A 51 0.83 -6.64 -1.88
CA SER A 51 0.79 -7.39 -0.61
C SER A 51 1.88 -6.86 0.32
N TYR A 52 1.53 -5.93 1.18
CA TYR A 52 2.46 -5.30 2.14
C TYR A 52 3.11 -6.33 3.06
N GLY A 53 2.35 -7.33 3.49
CA GLY A 53 2.84 -8.39 4.37
C GLY A 53 4.01 -9.16 3.79
N LEU A 54 3.99 -9.51 2.51
CA LEU A 54 5.09 -10.24 1.86
C LEU A 54 6.39 -9.42 1.82
N GLU A 55 6.27 -8.13 1.48
CA GLU A 55 7.43 -7.24 1.46
C GLU A 55 7.95 -6.99 2.89
N TYR A 56 7.03 -6.84 3.87
CA TYR A 56 7.40 -6.68 5.27
C TYR A 56 8.13 -7.91 5.81
N ILE A 57 7.65 -9.12 5.51
CA ILE A 57 8.33 -10.37 5.85
C ILE A 57 9.73 -10.40 5.22
N ALA A 58 9.81 -10.21 3.90
CA ALA A 58 11.08 -10.26 3.18
C ALA A 58 12.11 -9.23 3.69
N LYS A 59 11.66 -8.06 4.15
CA LYS A 59 12.54 -7.05 4.75
C LYS A 59 13.09 -7.46 6.11
N ASN A 60 12.36 -8.30 6.84
CA ASN A 60 12.63 -8.66 8.23
C ASN A 60 13.20 -10.08 8.43
N ILE A 61 13.51 -10.81 7.38
CA ILE A 61 14.28 -12.06 7.41
C ILE A 61 15.66 -11.83 6.78
N THR A 62 16.66 -12.62 7.15
CA THR A 62 18.04 -12.48 6.65
C THR A 62 18.28 -13.29 5.39
N THR A 63 17.52 -14.35 5.18
CA THR A 63 17.60 -15.25 4.04
C THR A 63 17.32 -14.51 2.72
N PRO A 64 18.10 -14.72 1.65
CA PRO A 64 17.87 -14.16 0.33
C PRO A 64 16.46 -14.43 -0.17
N THR A 65 15.72 -13.36 -0.49
CA THR A 65 14.29 -13.46 -0.80
C THR A 65 13.93 -12.68 -2.06
N MET A 66 13.15 -13.31 -2.95
CA MET A 66 12.44 -12.67 -4.04
C MET A 66 10.97 -12.51 -3.69
N VAL A 67 10.41 -11.33 -3.93
CA VAL A 67 8.97 -11.09 -3.79
C VAL A 67 8.36 -10.83 -5.16
N LEU A 68 7.36 -11.62 -5.54
CA LEU A 68 6.54 -11.42 -6.73
C LEU A 68 5.17 -10.88 -6.34
N GLN A 69 4.81 -9.74 -6.92
CA GLN A 69 3.51 -9.13 -6.72
C GLN A 69 2.61 -9.41 -7.92
N TYR A 70 1.59 -10.23 -7.74
CA TYR A 70 0.59 -10.60 -8.76
C TYR A 70 1.22 -10.98 -10.12
N PRO A 71 2.17 -11.94 -10.14
CA PRO A 71 2.84 -12.34 -11.38
C PRO A 71 1.84 -12.97 -12.36
N THR A 72 2.19 -13.01 -13.65
CA THR A 72 1.55 -13.95 -14.56
C THR A 72 2.05 -15.37 -14.27
N MET A 73 1.29 -16.39 -14.62
CA MET A 73 1.72 -17.78 -14.49
C MET A 73 3.07 -18.03 -15.23
N LYS A 74 3.25 -17.36 -16.38
CA LYS A 74 4.52 -17.41 -17.14
C LYS A 74 5.69 -16.80 -16.37
N GLN A 75 5.48 -15.66 -15.69
CA GLN A 75 6.49 -15.02 -14.85
C GLN A 75 6.82 -15.90 -13.64
N PHE A 76 5.82 -16.47 -12.99
CA PHE A 76 6.01 -17.38 -11.86
C PHE A 76 6.81 -18.62 -12.26
N LYS A 77 6.40 -19.29 -13.37
CA LYS A 77 7.15 -20.42 -13.93
C LYS A 77 8.60 -20.07 -14.27
N HIS A 78 8.84 -18.89 -14.84
CA HIS A 78 10.21 -18.43 -15.17
C HIS A 78 11.04 -18.20 -13.90
N GLU A 79 10.44 -17.66 -12.85
CA GLU A 79 11.12 -17.39 -11.58
C GLU A 79 11.50 -18.69 -10.86
N LEU A 80 10.59 -19.67 -10.78
CA LEU A 80 10.85 -20.98 -10.16
C LEU A 80 12.10 -21.66 -10.73
N LYS A 81 12.33 -21.54 -12.05
CA LYS A 81 13.53 -22.13 -12.71
C LYS A 81 14.87 -21.59 -12.23
N LYS A 82 14.89 -20.54 -11.41
CA LYS A 82 16.13 -20.00 -10.81
C LYS A 82 16.58 -20.74 -9.56
N GLY A 83 15.77 -21.68 -9.07
CA GLY A 83 16.04 -22.49 -7.89
C GLY A 83 15.74 -21.75 -6.60
N TYR A 84 14.88 -22.33 -5.76
CA TYR A 84 14.48 -21.86 -4.43
C TYR A 84 14.32 -23.05 -3.51
N ASP A 85 14.66 -22.88 -2.23
CA ASP A 85 14.48 -23.90 -1.19
C ASP A 85 13.11 -23.79 -0.53
N TYR A 86 12.55 -22.57 -0.53
CA TYR A 86 11.22 -22.27 0.01
C TYR A 86 10.41 -21.46 -1.00
N VAL A 87 9.15 -21.83 -1.19
CA VAL A 87 8.18 -21.11 -2.03
C VAL A 87 6.95 -20.75 -1.19
N GLY A 88 6.85 -19.48 -0.78
CA GLY A 88 5.74 -18.96 0.01
C GLY A 88 4.68 -18.30 -0.86
N ILE A 89 3.42 -18.75 -0.76
CA ILE A 89 2.28 -18.22 -1.52
C ILE A 89 1.26 -17.61 -0.56
N SER A 90 0.99 -16.31 -0.70
CA SER A 90 -0.06 -15.62 0.05
C SER A 90 -1.35 -15.60 -0.76
N PHE A 91 -2.46 -16.04 -0.15
CA PHE A 91 -3.76 -16.11 -0.80
C PHE A 91 -4.92 -15.80 0.13
N VAL A 92 -6.09 -15.53 -0.46
CA VAL A 92 -7.39 -15.44 0.22
C VAL A 92 -8.30 -16.55 -0.29
N ILE A 93 -9.37 -16.86 0.44
CA ILE A 93 -10.29 -17.95 0.10
C ILE A 93 -10.72 -17.90 -1.37
N ALA A 94 -11.11 -16.71 -1.85
CA ALA A 94 -11.55 -16.51 -3.23
C ALA A 94 -10.50 -16.86 -4.30
N THR A 95 -9.23 -16.99 -3.95
CA THR A 95 -8.13 -17.32 -4.86
C THR A 95 -7.54 -18.71 -4.64
N PHE A 96 -8.26 -19.58 -3.94
CA PHE A 96 -7.81 -20.94 -3.62
C PHE A 96 -7.41 -21.74 -4.86
N GLY A 97 -8.25 -21.77 -5.92
CA GLY A 97 -7.91 -22.50 -7.15
C GLY A 97 -6.66 -21.99 -7.88
N LYS A 98 -6.31 -20.71 -7.74
CA LYS A 98 -5.03 -20.20 -8.24
C LYS A 98 -3.86 -20.66 -7.39
N MET A 99 -4.05 -20.66 -6.08
CA MET A 99 -3.04 -21.15 -5.14
C MET A 99 -2.71 -22.61 -5.41
N THR A 100 -3.72 -23.47 -5.60
CA THR A 100 -3.50 -24.92 -5.87
C THR A 100 -2.68 -25.13 -7.13
N LYS A 101 -3.04 -24.49 -8.24
CA LYS A 101 -2.27 -24.56 -9.51
C LYS A 101 -0.82 -24.05 -9.37
N MET A 102 -0.61 -23.05 -8.52
CA MET A 102 0.75 -22.55 -8.25
C MET A 102 1.56 -23.52 -7.40
N CYS A 103 0.94 -24.18 -6.42
CA CYS A 103 1.60 -25.23 -5.63
C CYS A 103 2.01 -26.42 -6.50
N GLU A 104 1.09 -26.91 -7.35
CA GLU A 104 1.36 -27.98 -8.31
C GLU A 104 2.55 -27.63 -9.21
N MET A 105 2.52 -26.44 -9.82
CA MET A 105 3.64 -25.97 -10.67
C MET A 105 4.95 -25.85 -9.88
N ALA A 106 4.92 -25.43 -8.62
CA ALA A 106 6.11 -25.34 -7.80
C ALA A 106 6.67 -26.74 -7.47
N ARG A 107 5.82 -27.71 -7.18
CA ARG A 107 6.22 -29.14 -6.98
C ARG A 107 6.84 -29.74 -8.23
N ASP A 108 6.25 -29.49 -9.42
CA ASP A 108 6.76 -30.01 -10.69
C ASP A 108 8.16 -29.47 -11.03
N ILE A 109 8.41 -28.19 -10.76
CA ILE A 109 9.67 -27.52 -11.16
C ILE A 109 10.74 -27.64 -10.07
N LEU A 110 10.35 -27.63 -8.81
CA LEU A 110 11.20 -27.65 -7.63
C LEU A 110 10.72 -28.72 -6.63
N PRO A 111 10.89 -30.01 -6.94
CA PRO A 111 10.32 -31.10 -6.12
C PRO A 111 10.85 -31.13 -4.67
N ASN A 112 12.04 -30.60 -4.43
CA ASN A 112 12.66 -30.56 -3.11
C ASN A 112 12.34 -29.25 -2.33
N ALA A 113 11.75 -28.24 -2.97
CA ALA A 113 11.42 -26.99 -2.31
C ALA A 113 10.25 -27.17 -1.31
N LYS A 114 10.34 -26.50 -0.17
CA LYS A 114 9.25 -26.46 0.82
C LYS A 114 8.23 -25.42 0.46
N ILE A 115 6.97 -25.80 0.32
CA ILE A 115 5.87 -24.90 0.03
C ILE A 115 5.30 -24.35 1.35
N ILE A 116 5.19 -23.03 1.43
CA ILE A 116 4.63 -22.30 2.56
C ILE A 116 3.35 -21.59 2.10
N LEU A 117 2.25 -21.79 2.78
CA LEU A 117 1.01 -21.05 2.54
C LEU A 117 0.76 -20.03 3.65
N GLY A 118 0.33 -18.82 3.25
CA GLY A 118 0.02 -17.73 4.18
C GLY A 118 -1.16 -16.88 3.69
N GLY A 119 -1.59 -15.93 4.54
CA GLY A 119 -2.75 -15.07 4.30
C GLY A 119 -4.07 -15.68 4.79
N TYR A 120 -5.16 -14.90 4.69
CA TYR A 120 -6.47 -15.31 5.22
C TYR A 120 -7.06 -16.58 4.58
N GLY A 121 -6.59 -16.97 3.40
CA GLY A 121 -6.98 -18.23 2.76
C GLY A 121 -6.60 -19.47 3.57
N THR A 122 -5.59 -19.36 4.45
CA THR A 122 -5.16 -20.47 5.32
C THR A 122 -6.17 -20.83 6.43
N MET A 123 -7.23 -20.05 6.57
CA MET A 123 -8.38 -20.45 7.40
C MET A 123 -9.16 -21.64 6.82
N LEU A 124 -9.02 -21.93 5.52
CA LEU A 124 -9.52 -23.18 4.92
C LEU A 124 -8.59 -24.34 5.27
N PRO A 125 -9.07 -25.37 6.02
CA PRO A 125 -8.24 -26.53 6.37
C PRO A 125 -7.69 -27.28 5.16
N GLU A 126 -8.44 -27.31 4.07
CA GLU A 126 -8.10 -28.01 2.83
C GLU A 126 -6.80 -27.49 2.18
N CYS A 127 -6.30 -26.32 2.57
CA CYS A 127 -5.03 -25.83 2.07
C CYS A 127 -3.82 -26.63 2.56
N GLU A 128 -3.94 -27.34 3.70
CA GLU A 128 -2.84 -28.09 4.31
C GLU A 128 -2.30 -29.19 3.41
N GLN A 129 -3.13 -29.82 2.59
CA GLN A 129 -2.70 -30.86 1.64
C GLN A 129 -1.76 -30.35 0.53
N TYR A 130 -1.67 -29.04 0.31
CA TYR A 130 -0.85 -28.42 -0.74
C TYR A 130 0.49 -27.87 -0.23
N ALA A 131 0.70 -27.83 1.10
CA ALA A 131 1.85 -27.17 1.70
C ALA A 131 2.64 -28.05 2.66
N ASP A 132 3.94 -27.78 2.78
CA ASP A 132 4.78 -28.32 3.85
C ASP A 132 4.59 -27.54 5.16
N HIS A 133 4.27 -26.23 5.03
CA HIS A 133 4.08 -25.35 6.18
C HIS A 133 2.92 -24.38 5.93
N VAL A 134 2.13 -24.09 6.96
CA VAL A 134 1.02 -23.14 6.90
C VAL A 134 1.22 -22.05 7.96
N CYS A 135 1.33 -20.81 7.50
CA CYS A 135 1.46 -19.63 8.36
C CYS A 135 0.08 -19.04 8.68
N ARG A 136 -0.40 -19.26 9.90
CA ARG A 136 -1.62 -18.64 10.45
C ARG A 136 -1.20 -17.60 11.50
N GLY A 137 -1.31 -16.31 11.18
CA GLY A 137 -0.94 -15.22 12.06
C GLY A 137 0.20 -14.33 11.54
N GLU A 138 1.09 -13.90 12.42
CA GLU A 138 2.17 -12.96 12.10
C GLU A 138 3.32 -13.67 11.34
N GLY A 139 3.59 -13.19 10.14
CA GLY A 139 4.45 -13.90 9.19
C GLY A 139 5.95 -13.72 9.42
N VAL A 140 6.42 -12.65 10.07
CA VAL A 140 7.86 -12.42 10.27
C VAL A 140 8.42 -13.43 11.27
N GLU A 141 7.76 -13.55 12.42
CA GLU A 141 8.19 -14.51 13.45
C GLU A 141 8.07 -15.96 12.96
N PHE A 142 7.00 -16.25 12.21
CA PHE A 142 6.83 -17.56 11.59
C PHE A 142 8.02 -17.90 10.68
N MET A 143 8.37 -16.98 9.76
CA MET A 143 9.46 -17.22 8.81
C MET A 143 10.83 -17.27 9.48
N ARG A 144 11.10 -16.40 10.46
CA ARG A 144 12.34 -16.43 11.24
C ARG A 144 12.54 -17.78 11.94
N LYS A 145 11.48 -18.29 12.60
CA LYS A 145 11.50 -19.60 13.25
C LYS A 145 11.76 -20.73 12.24
N LEU A 146 11.05 -20.71 11.11
CA LEU A 146 11.18 -21.73 10.05
C LEU A 146 12.59 -21.74 9.44
N LEU A 147 13.19 -20.57 9.26
CA LEU A 147 14.53 -20.41 8.65
C LEU A 147 15.66 -20.50 9.68
N HIS A 148 15.37 -20.81 10.94
CA HIS A 148 16.33 -20.85 12.06
C HIS A 148 17.15 -19.57 12.20
N GLU A 149 16.53 -18.41 11.91
CA GLU A 149 17.17 -17.11 12.05
C GLU A 149 17.10 -16.65 13.50
N THR A 150 18.26 -16.47 14.14
CA THR A 150 18.36 -15.86 15.47
C THR A 150 18.35 -14.34 15.33
N HIS A 151 17.38 -13.69 15.92
CA HIS A 151 17.33 -12.23 16.03
C HIS A 151 17.20 -11.86 17.51
N GLY A 152 18.03 -10.92 17.96
CA GLY A 152 17.77 -10.20 19.19
C GLY A 152 16.49 -9.36 19.10
N GLU A 153 16.16 -8.59 20.12
CA GLU A 153 15.00 -7.68 20.15
C GLU A 153 15.11 -6.49 19.17
N GLU A 154 15.72 -6.70 18.00
CA GLU A 154 15.78 -5.67 16.96
C GLU A 154 14.38 -5.27 16.50
N SER A 155 14.12 -3.96 16.47
CA SER A 155 12.88 -3.40 15.95
C SER A 155 12.67 -3.81 14.48
N LYS A 156 11.49 -4.32 14.15
CA LYS A 156 11.14 -4.72 12.78
C LYS A 156 11.25 -3.51 11.84
N LYS A 157 11.87 -3.71 10.69
CA LYS A 157 12.15 -2.68 9.68
C LYS A 157 10.95 -2.52 8.75
N HIS A 158 10.40 -1.32 8.66
CA HIS A 158 9.29 -1.03 7.76
C HIS A 158 9.74 -0.77 6.32
N VAL A 159 8.89 -1.14 5.35
CA VAL A 159 9.12 -0.92 3.92
C VAL A 159 8.37 0.32 3.47
N VAL A 160 8.98 1.12 2.61
CA VAL A 160 8.34 2.30 2.04
C VAL A 160 7.64 1.95 0.75
N TYR A 161 6.31 2.07 0.74
CA TYR A 161 5.47 1.82 -0.42
C TYR A 161 4.90 3.11 -0.98
N SER A 162 5.06 3.29 -2.28
CA SER A 162 4.41 4.36 -3.02
C SER A 162 3.23 3.80 -3.81
N THR A 163 2.06 4.40 -3.63
CA THR A 163 0.85 4.12 -4.41
C THR A 163 0.56 5.25 -5.40
N LYS A 164 -0.13 4.94 -6.49
CA LYS A 164 -0.54 5.93 -7.50
C LYS A 164 -2.04 5.77 -7.76
N GLY A 165 -2.77 6.87 -7.72
CA GLY A 165 -4.19 6.92 -8.02
C GLY A 165 -4.50 7.71 -9.28
N LYS A 166 -5.50 7.23 -10.06
CA LYS A 166 -5.99 7.88 -11.28
C LYS A 166 -7.50 7.97 -11.27
N ILE A 167 -8.05 9.05 -11.80
CA ILE A 167 -9.48 9.20 -12.13
C ILE A 167 -9.58 9.70 -13.56
N SER A 168 -10.52 9.19 -14.35
CA SER A 168 -10.66 9.51 -15.78
C SER A 168 -9.35 9.36 -16.57
N GLY A 169 -8.51 8.37 -16.21
CA GLY A 169 -7.18 8.20 -16.80
C GLY A 169 -6.12 9.24 -16.37
N PHE A 170 -6.53 10.30 -15.69
CA PHE A 170 -5.65 11.37 -15.23
C PHE A 170 -4.99 11.01 -13.88
N PRO A 171 -3.65 11.12 -13.74
CA PRO A 171 -2.97 10.85 -12.49
C PRO A 171 -3.28 11.94 -11.46
N LEU A 172 -3.99 11.60 -10.39
CA LEU A 172 -4.42 12.55 -9.37
C LEU A 172 -3.55 12.58 -8.14
N MET A 173 -3.07 11.41 -7.71
CA MET A 173 -2.36 11.31 -6.44
C MET A 173 -1.23 10.29 -6.48
N LYS A 174 -0.20 10.60 -5.75
CA LYS A 174 0.84 9.69 -5.30
C LYS A 174 0.72 9.61 -3.78
N GLY A 175 0.65 8.43 -3.24
CA GLY A 175 0.51 8.18 -1.82
C GLY A 175 1.52 7.18 -1.30
N ALA A 176 1.48 6.92 -0.02
CA ALA A 176 2.27 5.88 0.63
C ALA A 176 1.40 5.10 1.62
N VAL A 177 1.99 4.03 2.17
CA VAL A 177 1.35 3.19 3.17
C VAL A 177 2.31 2.94 4.32
N VAL A 178 1.79 2.99 5.55
CA VAL A 178 2.46 2.62 6.79
C VAL A 178 1.69 1.47 7.43
N LEU A 179 2.37 0.37 7.69
CA LEU A 179 1.80 -0.79 8.36
C LEU A 179 1.98 -0.61 9.87
N ALA A 180 0.94 -0.18 10.59
CA ALA A 180 1.03 0.20 12.00
C ALA A 180 0.70 -0.94 12.98
N GLY A 181 -0.21 -1.84 12.58
CA GLY A 181 -0.62 -2.97 13.39
C GLY A 181 -1.37 -4.03 12.59
N LEU A 182 -1.69 -5.15 13.23
CA LEU A 182 -2.45 -6.26 12.69
C LEU A 182 -3.51 -6.71 13.70
N GLY A 183 -4.65 -7.18 13.20
CA GLY A 183 -5.70 -7.76 14.00
C GLY A 183 -6.56 -6.74 14.75
N CYS A 184 -7.74 -7.18 15.16
CA CYS A 184 -8.76 -6.35 15.78
C CYS A 184 -9.42 -7.09 16.96
N PRO A 185 -9.56 -6.46 18.14
CA PRO A 185 -10.15 -7.11 19.31
C PRO A 185 -11.70 -7.09 19.32
N HIS A 186 -12.37 -6.44 18.36
CA HIS A 186 -13.82 -6.30 18.35
C HIS A 186 -14.61 -7.61 18.24
N GLY A 187 -14.02 -8.66 17.67
CA GLY A 187 -14.62 -10.00 17.60
C GLY A 187 -15.92 -10.08 16.79
N CYS A 188 -16.14 -9.20 15.80
CA CYS A 188 -17.32 -9.25 14.94
C CYS A 188 -17.48 -10.64 14.32
N GLU A 189 -18.67 -11.25 14.42
CA GLU A 189 -18.93 -12.67 14.08
C GLU A 189 -18.57 -13.04 12.62
N PHE A 190 -18.61 -12.08 11.71
CA PHE A 190 -18.31 -12.26 10.28
C PHE A 190 -16.86 -11.95 9.91
N CYS A 191 -16.07 -11.34 10.81
CA CYS A 191 -14.79 -10.71 10.45
C CYS A 191 -13.63 -11.71 10.48
N SER A 192 -13.17 -12.13 9.30
CA SER A 192 -12.01 -13.02 9.17
C SER A 192 -10.74 -12.44 9.81
N THR A 193 -10.49 -11.11 9.71
CA THR A 193 -9.29 -10.49 10.27
C THR A 193 -9.24 -10.62 11.80
N SER A 194 -10.36 -10.35 12.49
CA SER A 194 -10.43 -10.47 13.94
C SER A 194 -10.14 -11.89 14.41
N HIS A 195 -10.76 -12.87 13.79
CA HIS A 195 -10.64 -14.28 14.18
C HIS A 195 -9.31 -14.91 13.73
N PHE A 196 -8.76 -14.51 12.57
CA PHE A 196 -7.43 -14.93 12.12
C PHE A 196 -6.34 -14.56 13.13
N HIS A 197 -6.44 -13.38 13.74
CA HIS A 197 -5.53 -12.91 14.79
C HIS A 197 -6.04 -13.19 16.21
N LYS A 198 -7.01 -14.11 16.37
CA LYS A 198 -7.55 -14.55 17.68
C LYS A 198 -8.04 -13.38 18.54
N MET A 199 -8.72 -12.41 17.91
CA MET A 199 -9.23 -11.19 18.55
C MET A 199 -8.15 -10.40 19.29
N LYS A 200 -6.89 -10.42 18.80
CA LYS A 200 -5.77 -9.67 19.37
C LYS A 200 -5.34 -8.57 18.42
N HIS A 201 -4.95 -7.45 18.99
CA HIS A 201 -4.20 -6.42 18.30
C HIS A 201 -2.69 -6.68 18.46
N ILE A 202 -1.95 -6.69 17.36
CA ILE A 202 -0.51 -6.89 17.30
C ILE A 202 0.13 -5.59 16.80
N PRO A 203 0.65 -4.71 17.68
CA PRO A 203 1.26 -3.45 17.27
C PRO A 203 2.59 -3.71 16.56
N LEU A 204 2.74 -3.17 15.35
CA LEU A 204 4.00 -3.16 14.61
C LEU A 204 4.77 -1.85 14.84
N LEU A 205 4.04 -0.77 15.16
CA LEU A 205 4.55 0.49 15.71
C LEU A 205 3.93 0.66 17.09
N LYS A 206 4.73 0.49 18.15
CA LYS A 206 4.23 0.34 19.51
C LYS A 206 3.76 1.67 20.11
N THR A 207 4.45 2.78 19.82
CA THR A 207 4.22 4.10 20.40
C THR A 207 3.78 5.12 19.36
N GLY A 208 3.20 6.24 19.80
CA GLY A 208 2.89 7.36 18.92
C GLY A 208 4.15 8.01 18.34
N GLY A 209 5.24 7.99 19.11
CA GLY A 209 6.55 8.42 18.65
C GLY A 209 7.12 7.53 17.54
N ASP A 210 6.93 6.19 17.61
CA ASP A 210 7.32 5.27 16.55
C ASP A 210 6.55 5.56 15.26
N LEU A 211 5.24 5.73 15.39
CA LEU A 211 4.37 6.07 14.26
C LEU A 211 4.78 7.39 13.61
N HIS A 212 5.04 8.41 14.41
CA HIS A 212 5.47 9.73 13.93
C HIS A 212 6.81 9.64 13.18
N ARG A 213 7.80 8.96 13.75
CA ARG A 213 9.11 8.74 13.10
C ARG A 213 8.99 8.00 11.79
N GLU A 214 8.15 6.95 11.75
CA GLU A 214 7.96 6.17 10.52
C GLU A 214 7.27 6.97 9.42
N ILE A 215 6.24 7.76 9.75
CA ILE A 215 5.59 8.67 8.80
C ILE A 215 6.61 9.65 8.23
N ARG A 216 7.44 10.29 9.06
CA ARG A 216 8.50 11.22 8.60
C ARG A 216 9.51 10.51 7.72
N ARG A 217 9.97 9.33 8.13
CA ARG A 217 10.88 8.52 7.31
C ARG A 217 10.32 8.23 5.92
N VAL A 218 9.02 7.89 5.82
CA VAL A 218 8.35 7.64 4.54
C VAL A 218 8.32 8.91 3.68
N GLN A 219 8.01 10.07 4.26
CA GLN A 219 8.01 11.35 3.57
C GLN A 219 9.40 11.71 3.04
N ASP A 220 10.44 11.54 3.85
CA ASP A 220 11.84 11.84 3.48
C ASP A 220 12.34 10.93 2.36
N VAL A 221 12.10 9.63 2.46
CA VAL A 221 12.51 8.65 1.43
C VAL A 221 11.84 8.94 0.09
N LEU A 222 10.57 9.37 0.08
CA LEU A 222 9.82 9.67 -1.14
C LEU A 222 9.97 11.13 -1.61
N GLY A 223 10.55 11.99 -0.78
CA GLY A 223 10.77 13.41 -1.09
C GLY A 223 9.46 14.20 -1.24
N ILE A 224 8.38 13.81 -0.54
CA ILE A 224 7.06 14.43 -0.67
C ILE A 224 6.46 14.69 0.70
N GLN A 225 6.45 15.96 1.12
CA GLN A 225 5.95 16.35 2.46
C GLN A 225 4.42 16.28 2.57
N ASN A 226 3.68 16.66 1.53
CA ASN A 226 2.20 16.69 1.54
C ASN A 226 1.60 15.48 0.80
N MET A 227 2.00 14.27 1.21
CA MET A 227 1.55 13.04 0.57
C MET A 227 0.46 12.35 1.40
N PRO A 228 -0.60 11.82 0.77
CA PRO A 228 -1.54 10.94 1.45
C PRO A 228 -0.83 9.66 1.93
N ILE A 229 -1.02 9.32 3.20
CA ILE A 229 -0.48 8.11 3.82
C ILE A 229 -1.64 7.26 4.33
N GLY A 230 -1.75 6.04 3.83
CA GLY A 230 -2.65 5.03 4.37
C GLY A 230 -2.02 4.36 5.59
N ILE A 231 -2.66 4.47 6.75
CA ILE A 231 -2.31 3.68 7.93
C ILE A 231 -3.06 2.36 7.84
N ILE A 232 -2.33 1.27 7.72
CA ILE A 232 -2.90 -0.09 7.68
C ILE A 232 -2.90 -0.65 9.09
N GLU A 233 -4.09 -0.68 9.65
CA GLU A 233 -4.48 -1.21 10.95
C GLU A 233 -6.01 -1.20 11.02
N GLU A 234 -6.64 -2.20 11.60
CA GLU A 234 -8.09 -2.41 11.52
C GLU A 234 -8.92 -1.40 12.30
N ASP A 235 -8.39 -0.85 13.40
CA ASP A 235 -9.01 0.27 14.16
C ASP A 235 -7.91 1.14 14.78
N PHE A 236 -7.43 2.09 14.00
CA PHE A 236 -6.29 2.95 14.36
C PHE A 236 -6.53 3.77 15.63
N LEU A 237 -7.75 4.30 15.80
CA LEU A 237 -8.11 5.18 16.92
C LEU A 237 -8.46 4.43 18.20
N LEU A 238 -8.59 3.10 18.14
CA LEU A 238 -8.86 2.27 19.31
C LEU A 238 -7.68 2.26 20.29
N GLN A 239 -6.45 2.39 19.77
CA GLN A 239 -5.23 2.53 20.57
C GLN A 239 -5.05 3.99 21.03
N LYS A 240 -5.91 4.41 21.96
CA LYS A 240 -6.09 5.82 22.33
C LYS A 240 -4.81 6.48 22.83
N GLU A 241 -4.05 5.81 23.68
CA GLU A 241 -2.78 6.31 24.24
C GLU A 241 -1.74 6.55 23.14
N ARG A 242 -1.60 5.61 22.21
CA ARG A 242 -0.69 5.73 21.07
C ARG A 242 -1.12 6.87 20.13
N ALA A 243 -2.41 6.99 19.86
CA ALA A 243 -2.94 8.06 19.01
C ALA A 243 -2.78 9.43 19.68
N ALA A 244 -2.96 9.53 21.01
CA ALA A 244 -2.74 10.75 21.78
C ALA A 244 -1.25 11.16 21.80
N GLU A 245 -0.34 10.21 22.02
CA GLU A 245 1.10 10.45 21.93
C GLU A 245 1.51 10.93 20.52
N TYR A 246 0.95 10.33 19.47
CA TYR A 246 1.17 10.79 18.10
C TYR A 246 0.71 12.23 17.90
N LEU A 247 -0.48 12.60 18.41
CA LEU A 247 -0.97 13.96 18.36
C LEU A 247 -0.02 14.96 19.05
N GLU A 248 0.51 14.59 20.22
CA GLU A 248 1.48 15.44 20.93
C GLU A 248 2.81 15.59 20.15
N CYS A 249 3.28 14.54 19.47
CA CYS A 249 4.43 14.65 18.57
C CYS A 249 4.15 15.65 17.42
N VAL A 250 2.96 15.60 16.82
CA VAL A 250 2.56 16.52 15.75
C VAL A 250 2.46 17.96 16.24
N LYS A 251 1.86 18.19 17.42
CA LYS A 251 1.76 19.53 18.03
C LYS A 251 3.13 20.11 18.34
N LYS A 252 4.03 19.30 18.94
CA LYS A 252 5.39 19.72 19.31
C LYS A 252 6.22 20.09 18.07
N GLU A 253 6.13 19.33 16.99
CA GLU A 253 6.87 19.60 15.77
C GLU A 253 6.29 20.79 14.99
N ASN A 254 4.97 21.07 15.16
CA ASN A 254 4.24 22.17 14.51
C ASN A 254 4.55 22.30 12.99
N THR A 255 4.79 21.18 12.33
CA THR A 255 5.00 21.11 10.88
C THR A 255 3.68 20.90 10.14
N TYR A 256 3.75 20.84 8.80
CA TYR A 256 2.57 20.54 7.99
C TYR A 256 1.95 19.22 8.42
N PRO A 257 0.65 19.16 8.74
CA PRO A 257 0.00 17.90 9.07
C PRO A 257 0.02 16.99 7.86
N VAL A 258 0.35 15.72 8.12
CA VAL A 258 0.30 14.66 7.13
C VAL A 258 -1.15 14.46 6.68
N ARG A 259 -1.37 13.90 5.50
CA ARG A 259 -2.72 13.51 5.02
C ARG A 259 -2.90 12.03 5.28
N ILE A 260 -3.61 11.68 6.35
CA ILE A 260 -3.78 10.29 6.80
C ILE A 260 -5.14 9.74 6.36
N SER A 261 -5.10 8.52 5.80
CA SER A 261 -6.27 7.65 5.65
C SER A 261 -6.14 6.47 6.59
N CYS A 262 -7.13 6.18 7.41
CA CYS A 262 -7.12 5.07 8.37
C CYS A 262 -8.46 4.37 8.47
N PHE A 263 -8.45 3.15 9.00
CA PHE A 263 -9.66 2.46 9.45
C PHE A 263 -9.92 2.82 10.91
N ALA A 264 -11.18 3.03 11.25
CA ALA A 264 -11.61 3.22 12.63
C ALA A 264 -13.08 2.83 12.81
N SER A 265 -13.45 2.32 13.98
CA SER A 265 -14.86 2.12 14.33
C SER A 265 -15.52 3.44 14.66
N ALA A 266 -16.84 3.53 14.52
CA ALA A 266 -17.60 4.70 14.99
C ALA A 266 -17.37 4.93 16.49
N TYR A 267 -17.22 3.86 17.27
CA TYR A 267 -16.90 3.91 18.70
C TYR A 267 -15.56 4.62 18.97
N SER A 268 -14.49 4.23 18.29
CA SER A 268 -13.18 4.85 18.50
C SER A 268 -13.14 6.30 17.99
N VAL A 269 -13.82 6.61 16.88
CA VAL A 269 -13.95 7.99 16.38
C VAL A 269 -14.64 8.89 17.39
N ALA A 270 -15.74 8.40 18.01
CA ALA A 270 -16.53 9.18 18.99
C ALA A 270 -15.73 9.57 20.26
N GLN A 271 -14.58 8.94 20.52
CA GLN A 271 -13.70 9.27 21.65
C GLN A 271 -12.84 10.53 21.42
N TRP A 272 -12.88 11.11 20.21
CA TRP A 272 -12.00 12.20 19.81
C TRP A 272 -12.78 13.46 19.45
N LYS A 273 -12.22 14.63 19.80
CA LYS A 273 -12.68 15.89 19.24
C LYS A 273 -12.31 15.93 17.75
N PRO A 274 -13.21 16.32 16.85
CA PRO A 274 -12.90 16.35 15.41
C PRO A 274 -11.71 17.24 15.07
N GLU A 275 -11.48 18.34 15.81
CA GLU A 275 -10.33 19.21 15.64
C GLU A 275 -8.99 18.47 15.92
N ASP A 276 -8.96 17.56 16.89
CA ASP A 276 -7.76 16.77 17.18
C ASP A 276 -7.48 15.74 16.08
N LEU A 277 -8.52 15.16 15.49
CA LEU A 277 -8.37 14.31 14.30
C LEU A 277 -7.79 15.11 13.12
N VAL A 278 -8.26 16.36 12.94
CA VAL A 278 -7.70 17.27 11.90
C VAL A 278 -6.24 17.62 12.20
N ARG A 279 -5.88 17.90 13.46
CA ARG A 279 -4.49 18.17 13.88
C ARG A 279 -3.58 16.98 13.63
N MET A 280 -4.04 15.75 13.91
CA MET A 280 -3.33 14.50 13.57
C MET A 280 -3.09 14.36 12.05
N GLY A 281 -3.80 15.11 11.23
CA GLY A 281 -3.74 15.01 9.77
C GLY A 281 -4.71 14.01 9.17
N ILE A 282 -5.68 13.50 9.93
CA ILE A 282 -6.69 12.57 9.42
C ILE A 282 -7.54 13.25 8.35
N GLU A 283 -7.50 12.72 7.15
CA GLU A 283 -8.22 13.19 5.98
C GLU A 283 -9.35 12.26 5.57
N VAL A 284 -9.15 10.96 5.74
CA VAL A 284 -10.14 9.93 5.40
C VAL A 284 -10.26 8.93 6.54
N VAL A 285 -11.46 8.66 7.00
CA VAL A 285 -11.74 7.58 7.94
C VAL A 285 -12.64 6.54 7.27
N TRP A 286 -12.20 5.29 7.28
CA TRP A 286 -13.01 4.14 6.83
C TRP A 286 -13.76 3.57 8.02
N ILE A 287 -15.10 3.68 8.00
CA ILE A 287 -15.98 3.31 9.11
C ILE A 287 -16.93 2.21 8.65
N GLY A 288 -16.90 1.06 9.33
CA GLY A 288 -17.90 0.01 9.17
C GLY A 288 -19.22 0.44 9.84
N ILE A 289 -20.25 0.69 9.03
CA ILE A 289 -21.63 0.96 9.49
C ILE A 289 -22.47 -0.31 9.51
N GLU A 290 -22.02 -1.34 8.82
CA GLU A 290 -22.54 -2.68 8.67
C GLU A 290 -23.99 -2.72 8.15
N SER A 291 -24.98 -2.36 8.95
CA SER A 291 -26.40 -2.20 8.62
C SER A 291 -27.04 -1.24 9.62
N ARG A 292 -28.14 -0.63 9.25
CA ARG A 292 -28.92 0.23 10.14
C ARG A 292 -29.36 -0.51 11.42
N ASN A 293 -29.71 -1.80 11.27
CA ASN A 293 -30.28 -2.62 12.34
C ASN A 293 -29.25 -3.60 12.95
N ALA A 294 -27.98 -3.53 12.55
CA ALA A 294 -26.95 -4.40 13.09
C ALA A 294 -26.55 -4.01 14.52
N ALA A 295 -26.72 -4.92 15.47
CA ALA A 295 -26.45 -4.69 16.90
C ALA A 295 -24.98 -4.99 17.27
N TYR A 296 -24.01 -4.50 16.49
CA TYR A 296 -22.58 -4.68 16.82
C TYR A 296 -22.13 -3.70 17.89
N ASN A 297 -21.35 -4.17 18.87
CA ASN A 297 -20.86 -3.37 20.00
C ASN A 297 -20.17 -2.05 19.57
N LYS A 298 -19.46 -2.05 18.46
CA LYS A 298 -18.78 -0.88 17.89
C LYS A 298 -19.70 0.22 17.37
N LEU A 299 -21.02 -0.02 17.31
CA LEU A 299 -22.04 0.92 16.86
C LEU A 299 -23.09 1.22 17.94
N ARG A 300 -23.13 0.41 19.02
CA ARG A 300 -24.20 0.43 20.02
C ARG A 300 -24.27 1.77 20.76
N GLY A 301 -25.45 2.35 20.78
CA GLY A 301 -25.71 3.62 21.50
C GLY A 301 -25.13 4.88 20.85
N LEU A 302 -24.62 4.79 19.62
CA LEU A 302 -24.00 5.92 18.93
C LEU A 302 -24.95 6.55 17.90
N ASP A 303 -24.98 7.86 17.84
CA ASP A 303 -25.53 8.59 16.70
C ASP A 303 -24.48 8.68 15.58
N VAL A 304 -24.42 7.63 14.75
CA VAL A 304 -23.48 7.53 13.62
C VAL A 304 -23.70 8.70 12.64
N LYS A 305 -24.93 9.18 12.47
CA LYS A 305 -25.24 10.31 11.59
C LYS A 305 -24.62 11.62 12.10
N ALA A 306 -24.68 11.86 13.41
CA ALA A 306 -24.02 13.00 14.03
C ALA A 306 -22.48 12.90 13.88
N ILE A 307 -21.89 11.71 14.07
CA ILE A 307 -20.45 11.48 13.86
C ILE A 307 -20.05 11.84 12.43
N PHE A 308 -20.74 11.32 11.41
CA PHE A 308 -20.46 11.62 10.00
C PHE A 308 -20.61 13.11 9.69
N LYS A 309 -21.71 13.75 10.16
CA LYS A 309 -21.92 15.18 9.99
C LYS A 309 -20.79 16.00 10.61
N SER A 310 -20.34 15.62 11.80
CA SER A 310 -19.24 16.27 12.49
C SER A 310 -17.94 16.16 11.72
N LEU A 311 -17.54 14.95 11.28
CA LEU A 311 -16.36 14.73 10.47
C LEU A 311 -16.38 15.57 9.18
N HIS A 312 -17.50 15.53 8.46
CA HIS A 312 -17.66 16.27 7.18
C HIS A 312 -17.54 17.78 7.35
N SER A 313 -18.14 18.36 8.42
CA SER A 313 -18.04 19.79 8.70
C SER A 313 -16.63 20.24 9.08
N HIS A 314 -15.72 19.29 9.44
CA HIS A 314 -14.33 19.54 9.73
C HIS A 314 -13.39 19.18 8.55
N GLY A 315 -13.97 18.87 7.37
CA GLY A 315 -13.19 18.55 6.16
C GLY A 315 -12.66 17.12 6.12
N ILE A 316 -13.04 16.28 7.09
CA ILE A 316 -12.66 14.87 7.12
C ILE A 316 -13.62 14.08 6.25
N ASN A 317 -13.08 13.37 5.26
CA ASN A 317 -13.82 12.50 4.39
C ASN A 317 -14.08 11.14 5.07
N THR A 318 -15.17 10.49 4.70
CA THR A 318 -15.51 9.17 5.22
C THR A 318 -15.68 8.16 4.10
N LEU A 319 -15.25 6.93 4.36
CA LEU A 319 -15.69 5.75 3.62
C LEU A 319 -16.63 4.97 4.53
N ALA A 320 -17.87 4.80 4.11
CA ALA A 320 -18.84 3.98 4.83
C ALA A 320 -18.88 2.57 4.24
N SER A 321 -18.69 1.54 5.07
CA SER A 321 -18.79 0.14 4.68
C SER A 321 -20.10 -0.45 5.17
N LEU A 322 -20.93 -0.91 4.23
CA LEU A 322 -22.25 -1.50 4.43
C LEU A 322 -22.21 -2.98 4.11
N ILE A 323 -22.87 -3.80 4.90
CA ILE A 323 -23.05 -5.24 4.67
C ILE A 323 -24.54 -5.54 4.53
N ILE A 324 -24.95 -6.07 3.39
CA ILE A 324 -26.31 -6.56 3.14
C ILE A 324 -26.37 -8.07 3.27
N GLY A 325 -27.57 -8.64 3.43
CA GLY A 325 -27.77 -10.09 3.55
C GLY A 325 -27.68 -10.62 4.97
N HIS A 326 -27.94 -9.77 5.98
CA HIS A 326 -28.23 -10.24 7.35
C HIS A 326 -29.58 -10.96 7.41
N ASP A 327 -29.74 -11.93 8.30
CA ASP A 327 -30.95 -12.77 8.42
C ASP A 327 -32.26 -12.00 8.58
N PHE A 328 -32.20 -10.77 9.13
CA PHE A 328 -33.37 -9.89 9.29
C PHE A 328 -33.75 -9.11 8.00
N HIS A 329 -32.97 -9.20 6.93
CA HIS A 329 -33.33 -8.53 5.68
C HIS A 329 -34.43 -9.27 4.95
N THR A 330 -35.38 -8.49 4.40
CA THR A 330 -36.35 -8.92 3.39
C THR A 330 -36.13 -8.11 2.12
N GLU A 331 -36.81 -8.46 1.03
CA GLU A 331 -36.69 -7.69 -0.22
C GLU A 331 -37.15 -6.23 -0.05
N GLU A 332 -38.09 -5.97 0.87
CA GLU A 332 -38.62 -4.64 1.14
C GLU A 332 -37.69 -3.84 2.08
N ASN A 333 -37.29 -4.44 3.22
CA ASN A 333 -36.59 -3.70 4.27
C ASN A 333 -35.10 -3.47 3.99
N ILE A 334 -34.48 -4.25 3.12
CA ILE A 334 -33.07 -4.12 2.76
C ILE A 334 -32.72 -2.75 2.17
N TRP A 335 -33.69 -2.11 1.50
CA TRP A 335 -33.54 -0.77 0.95
C TRP A 335 -33.39 0.32 2.01
N ASN A 336 -33.89 0.09 3.24
CA ASN A 336 -33.67 0.99 4.37
C ASN A 336 -32.18 1.14 4.70
N ASP A 337 -31.36 0.12 4.41
CA ASP A 337 -29.91 0.19 4.61
C ASP A 337 -29.23 1.07 3.57
N LEU A 338 -29.71 1.05 2.31
CA LEU A 338 -29.25 2.00 1.30
C LEU A 338 -29.66 3.43 1.64
N ASP A 339 -30.89 3.65 2.10
CA ASP A 339 -31.37 4.96 2.55
C ASP A 339 -30.55 5.48 3.72
N TYR A 340 -30.22 4.60 4.66
CA TYR A 340 -29.33 4.91 5.77
C TYR A 340 -27.94 5.32 5.28
N LEU A 341 -27.29 4.51 4.44
CA LEU A 341 -25.99 4.82 3.83
C LEU A 341 -26.01 6.18 3.14
N VAL A 342 -27.01 6.44 2.29
CA VAL A 342 -27.16 7.69 1.56
C VAL A 342 -27.38 8.87 2.51
N SER A 343 -28.14 8.68 3.59
CA SER A 343 -28.38 9.73 4.61
C SER A 343 -27.10 10.19 5.31
N LEU A 344 -26.09 9.32 5.43
CA LEU A 344 -24.77 9.63 6.00
C LEU A 344 -23.93 10.49 5.06
N LYS A 345 -24.26 10.57 3.78
CA LYS A 345 -23.53 11.32 2.74
C LYS A 345 -22.02 11.04 2.71
N PRO A 346 -21.57 9.78 2.75
CA PRO A 346 -20.14 9.46 2.77
C PRO A 346 -19.44 9.95 1.50
N SER A 347 -18.12 10.19 1.58
CA SER A 347 -17.32 10.52 0.40
C SER A 347 -17.09 9.29 -0.49
N LEU A 348 -16.97 8.12 0.13
CA LEU A 348 -16.81 6.82 -0.50
C LEU A 348 -17.77 5.82 0.15
N SER A 349 -18.22 4.83 -0.61
CA SER A 349 -19.10 3.77 -0.12
C SER A 349 -18.56 2.41 -0.54
N GLN A 350 -18.51 1.47 0.39
CA GLN A 350 -18.29 0.06 0.11
C GLN A 350 -19.56 -0.71 0.48
N ILE A 351 -20.05 -1.56 -0.41
CA ILE A 351 -21.23 -2.37 -0.18
C ILE A 351 -20.86 -3.83 -0.46
N LEU A 352 -21.08 -4.70 0.52
CA LEU A 352 -20.74 -6.12 0.43
C LEU A 352 -21.93 -6.99 0.85
N ILE A 353 -22.01 -8.20 0.30
CA ILE A 353 -22.89 -9.25 0.82
C ILE A 353 -22.20 -9.91 1.99
N LEU A 354 -22.95 -10.19 3.06
CA LEU A 354 -22.50 -10.93 4.23
C LEU A 354 -21.88 -12.25 3.79
N THR A 355 -20.59 -12.40 4.04
CA THR A 355 -19.82 -13.58 3.61
C THR A 355 -19.28 -14.29 4.83
N PRO A 356 -19.74 -15.54 5.11
CA PRO A 356 -19.28 -16.31 6.26
C PRO A 356 -17.88 -16.85 6.02
N GLY A 357 -16.84 -16.09 6.42
CA GLY A 357 -15.45 -16.54 6.30
C GLY A 357 -15.18 -17.79 7.13
N CYS A 358 -14.50 -18.79 6.57
CA CYS A 358 -14.11 -19.99 7.31
C CYS A 358 -13.34 -19.62 8.59
N GLY A 359 -13.62 -20.27 9.71
CA GLY A 359 -13.03 -19.98 11.02
C GLY A 359 -13.61 -18.76 11.73
N THR A 360 -14.77 -18.26 11.29
CA THR A 360 -15.53 -17.22 11.99
C THR A 360 -16.77 -17.80 12.65
N PRO A 361 -17.29 -17.23 13.76
CA PRO A 361 -18.51 -17.68 14.41
C PRO A 361 -19.72 -17.74 13.48
N LEU A 362 -19.83 -16.79 12.54
CA LEU A 362 -20.88 -16.80 11.52
C LEU A 362 -20.80 -18.05 10.63
N PHE A 363 -19.60 -18.45 10.21
CA PHE A 363 -19.41 -19.65 9.41
C PHE A 363 -19.83 -20.90 10.18
N ASP A 364 -19.40 -21.02 11.43
CA ASP A 364 -19.69 -22.19 12.28
C ASP A 364 -21.19 -22.28 12.56
N ARG A 365 -21.87 -21.16 12.86
CA ARG A 365 -23.32 -21.10 13.05
C ARG A 365 -24.06 -21.54 11.80
N LEU A 366 -23.77 -20.97 10.63
CA LEU A 366 -24.43 -21.32 9.39
C LEU A 366 -24.17 -22.77 8.95
N LYS A 367 -22.99 -23.31 9.27
CA LYS A 367 -22.66 -24.73 9.06
C LYS A 367 -23.51 -25.63 9.94
N GLN A 368 -23.64 -25.33 11.23
CA GLN A 368 -24.47 -26.07 12.19
C GLN A 368 -25.95 -26.03 11.80
N GLU A 369 -26.43 -24.90 11.30
CA GLU A 369 -27.81 -24.75 10.81
C GLU A 369 -28.05 -25.44 9.45
N GLY A 370 -27.04 -26.02 8.81
CA GLY A 370 -27.13 -26.59 7.45
C GLY A 370 -27.44 -25.59 6.36
N ARG A 371 -27.09 -24.35 6.57
CA ARG A 371 -27.40 -23.23 5.66
C ARG A 371 -26.26 -22.86 4.70
N LEU A 372 -25.05 -23.37 4.88
CA LEU A 372 -24.00 -23.16 3.87
C LEU A 372 -24.44 -23.82 2.55
N LEU A 373 -24.37 -23.07 1.46
CA LEU A 373 -24.72 -23.62 0.16
C LEU A 373 -23.70 -24.66 -0.28
N PRO A 374 -24.12 -25.84 -0.76
CA PRO A 374 -23.20 -26.86 -1.23
C PRO A 374 -22.50 -26.42 -2.53
N ASN A 375 -21.28 -26.89 -2.72
CA ASN A 375 -20.52 -26.74 -3.98
C ASN A 375 -20.31 -25.29 -4.47
N ILE A 376 -20.33 -24.30 -3.56
CA ILE A 376 -19.98 -22.94 -3.93
C ILE A 376 -18.48 -22.89 -4.28
N PRO A 377 -18.13 -22.46 -5.50
CA PRO A 377 -16.74 -22.27 -5.87
C PRO A 377 -16.05 -21.27 -4.92
N ASN A 378 -14.83 -21.56 -4.48
CA ASN A 378 -14.09 -20.67 -3.58
C ASN A 378 -14.00 -19.22 -4.08
N LYS A 379 -14.00 -19.02 -5.40
CA LYS A 379 -14.02 -17.68 -6.04
C LYS A 379 -15.26 -16.83 -5.71
N HIS A 380 -16.32 -17.43 -5.22
CA HIS A 380 -17.56 -16.74 -4.82
C HIS A 380 -17.56 -16.31 -3.33
N TRP A 381 -16.46 -16.54 -2.60
CA TRP A 381 -16.28 -16.03 -1.24
C TRP A 381 -15.62 -14.65 -1.27
N ASP A 382 -16.27 -13.69 -1.93
CA ASP A 382 -15.68 -12.42 -2.35
C ASP A 382 -16.46 -11.17 -1.91
N GLY A 383 -17.56 -11.34 -1.15
CA GLY A 383 -18.45 -10.26 -0.74
C GLY A 383 -19.44 -9.81 -1.82
N PHE A 384 -19.51 -10.48 -2.98
CA PHE A 384 -20.46 -10.18 -4.06
C PHE A 384 -21.36 -11.35 -4.41
N HIS A 385 -21.08 -12.51 -3.87
CA HIS A 385 -21.88 -13.71 -4.04
C HIS A 385 -22.41 -14.19 -2.69
N LEU A 386 -23.66 -14.65 -2.65
CA LEU A 386 -24.25 -15.22 -1.46
C LEU A 386 -23.80 -16.67 -1.31
N ALA A 387 -23.13 -16.97 -0.18
CA ALA A 387 -22.53 -18.26 0.09
C ALA A 387 -23.38 -19.15 1.04
N PHE A 388 -24.56 -18.69 1.44
CA PHE A 388 -25.44 -19.42 2.35
C PHE A 388 -26.91 -19.25 1.97
N LYS A 389 -27.76 -20.14 2.49
CA LYS A 389 -29.22 -20.06 2.33
C LYS A 389 -29.76 -18.97 3.23
N HIS A 390 -30.18 -17.86 2.60
CA HIS A 390 -30.80 -16.74 3.32
C HIS A 390 -32.28 -17.02 3.61
N PRO A 391 -32.84 -16.59 4.77
CA PRO A 391 -34.23 -16.91 5.12
C PRO A 391 -35.27 -16.34 4.15
N HIS A 392 -35.04 -15.14 3.60
CA HIS A 392 -36.06 -14.37 2.89
C HIS A 392 -35.71 -13.98 1.46
N ILE A 393 -34.44 -14.02 1.06
CA ILE A 393 -33.97 -13.52 -0.24
C ILE A 393 -33.18 -14.61 -0.96
N THR A 394 -33.50 -14.88 -2.22
CA THR A 394 -32.76 -15.86 -3.02
C THR A 394 -31.36 -15.36 -3.36
N LYS A 395 -30.45 -16.31 -3.67
CA LYS A 395 -29.08 -16.00 -4.07
C LYS A 395 -29.04 -15.04 -5.26
N GLU A 396 -29.79 -15.35 -6.32
CA GLU A 396 -29.84 -14.59 -7.57
C GLU A 396 -30.34 -13.16 -7.31
N LYS A 397 -31.35 -13.02 -6.47
CA LYS A 397 -31.89 -11.72 -6.09
C LYS A 397 -30.88 -10.90 -5.30
N MET A 398 -30.20 -11.51 -4.30
CA MET A 398 -29.20 -10.84 -3.49
C MET A 398 -28.02 -10.33 -4.34
N GLU A 399 -27.54 -11.16 -5.26
CA GLU A 399 -26.45 -10.82 -6.17
C GLU A 399 -26.85 -9.74 -7.19
N LYS A 400 -28.13 -9.61 -7.50
CA LYS A 400 -28.66 -8.50 -8.30
C LYS A 400 -28.79 -7.23 -7.48
N LEU A 401 -29.31 -7.32 -6.26
CA LEU A 401 -29.49 -6.19 -5.34
C LEU A 401 -28.20 -5.43 -5.06
N ILE A 402 -27.07 -6.12 -4.85
CA ILE A 402 -25.80 -5.43 -4.61
C ILE A 402 -25.38 -4.54 -5.79
N LEU A 403 -25.65 -4.96 -7.03
CA LEU A 403 -25.34 -4.15 -8.22
C LEU A 403 -26.29 -2.96 -8.33
N GLU A 404 -27.57 -3.17 -8.02
CA GLU A 404 -28.58 -2.12 -7.96
C GLU A 404 -28.20 -1.09 -6.88
N PHE A 405 -27.73 -1.51 -5.72
CA PHE A 405 -27.28 -0.64 -4.62
C PHE A 405 -26.12 0.27 -5.03
N TYR A 406 -25.11 -0.26 -5.71
CA TYR A 406 -24.01 0.56 -6.23
C TYR A 406 -24.48 1.57 -7.28
N SER A 407 -25.41 1.17 -8.15
CA SER A 407 -25.99 2.06 -9.16
C SER A 407 -26.79 3.17 -8.52
N GLU A 408 -27.67 2.83 -7.57
CA GLU A 408 -28.55 3.77 -6.89
C GLU A 408 -27.76 4.72 -5.97
N GLU A 409 -26.73 4.22 -5.26
CA GLU A 409 -25.80 5.06 -4.47
C GLU A 409 -25.17 6.14 -5.37
N PHE A 410 -24.68 5.75 -6.54
CA PHE A 410 -24.10 6.68 -7.50
C PHE A 410 -25.13 7.69 -8.04
N HIS A 411 -26.35 7.25 -8.37
CA HIS A 411 -27.42 8.12 -8.83
C HIS A 411 -27.82 9.17 -7.78
N ARG A 412 -27.83 8.79 -6.51
CA ARG A 412 -28.26 9.66 -5.40
C ARG A 412 -27.16 10.57 -4.87
N LEU A 413 -25.92 10.09 -4.80
CA LEU A 413 -24.81 10.84 -4.18
C LEU A 413 -23.84 11.45 -5.20
N GLY A 414 -23.81 10.95 -6.43
CA GLY A 414 -22.84 11.32 -7.45
C GLY A 414 -21.44 10.72 -7.19
N PRO A 415 -20.44 11.08 -8.00
CA PRO A 415 -19.10 10.52 -7.92
C PRO A 415 -18.35 10.94 -6.65
N SER A 416 -17.56 10.01 -6.13
CA SER A 416 -16.72 10.22 -4.94
C SER A 416 -15.83 11.44 -5.06
N ALA A 417 -15.27 11.72 -6.23
CA ALA A 417 -14.42 12.89 -6.46
C ALA A 417 -15.12 14.21 -6.11
N MET A 418 -16.39 14.36 -6.50
CA MET A 418 -17.19 15.54 -6.16
C MET A 418 -17.44 15.62 -4.65
N ARG A 419 -17.80 14.50 -4.03
CA ARG A 419 -18.06 14.40 -2.59
C ARG A 419 -16.84 14.74 -1.74
N PHE A 420 -15.64 14.34 -2.18
CA PHE A 420 -14.37 14.71 -1.54
C PHE A 420 -14.15 16.22 -1.54
N VAL A 421 -14.33 16.87 -2.67
CA VAL A 421 -14.14 18.32 -2.81
C VAL A 421 -15.13 19.09 -1.94
N GLU A 422 -16.37 18.63 -1.86
CA GLU A 422 -17.40 19.24 -0.99
C GLU A 422 -16.95 19.29 0.48
N LYS A 423 -16.36 18.19 1.01
CA LYS A 423 -15.87 18.14 2.39
C LYS A 423 -14.60 18.98 2.57
N GLN A 424 -13.68 18.94 1.62
CA GLN A 424 -12.48 19.79 1.67
C GLN A 424 -12.86 21.28 1.68
N LEU A 425 -13.85 21.69 0.88
CA LEU A 425 -14.35 23.06 0.90
C LEU A 425 -14.93 23.42 2.28
N ALA A 426 -15.74 22.54 2.88
CA ALA A 426 -16.27 22.75 4.22
C ALA A 426 -15.17 22.89 5.28
N GLY A 427 -14.14 22.06 5.23
CA GLY A 427 -12.98 22.13 6.12
C GLY A 427 -12.17 23.42 5.92
N TYR A 428 -11.96 23.85 4.67
CA TYR A 428 -11.32 25.14 4.38
C TYR A 428 -12.08 26.30 4.99
N LEU A 429 -13.38 26.40 4.73
CA LEU A 429 -14.22 27.48 5.25
C LEU A 429 -14.25 27.51 6.78
N ARG A 430 -14.17 26.35 7.43
CA ARG A 430 -14.15 26.25 8.89
C ARG A 430 -12.84 26.74 9.50
N PHE A 431 -11.69 26.46 8.86
CA PHE A 431 -10.38 26.64 9.47
C PHE A 431 -9.50 27.72 8.83
N LYS A 432 -9.94 28.38 7.75
CA LYS A 432 -9.15 29.41 7.05
C LYS A 432 -8.71 30.56 7.95
N ASP A 433 -9.54 30.92 8.92
CA ASP A 433 -9.34 32.03 9.87
C ASP A 433 -9.02 31.54 11.29
N SER A 434 -8.60 30.28 11.46
CA SER A 434 -8.27 29.70 12.76
C SER A 434 -7.00 30.32 13.34
N SER A 435 -6.99 30.58 14.65
CA SER A 435 -5.78 30.98 15.38
C SER A 435 -4.82 29.81 15.64
N ASP A 436 -5.26 28.56 15.46
CA ASP A 436 -4.43 27.36 15.61
C ASP A 436 -3.58 27.12 14.35
N PRO A 437 -2.23 27.16 14.45
CA PRO A 437 -1.35 27.02 13.29
C PRO A 437 -1.50 25.69 12.54
N LEU A 438 -1.82 24.58 13.22
CA LEU A 438 -2.02 23.28 12.58
C LEU A 438 -3.33 23.25 11.79
N LEU A 439 -4.40 23.84 12.32
CA LEU A 439 -5.69 23.93 11.63
C LEU A 439 -5.62 24.85 10.42
N THR A 440 -4.91 26.00 10.54
CA THR A 440 -4.68 26.91 9.40
C THR A 440 -3.86 26.26 8.30
N LYS A 441 -2.78 25.54 8.65
CA LYS A 441 -2.00 24.75 7.69
C LYS A 441 -2.85 23.67 7.01
N ARG A 442 -3.79 23.06 7.75
CA ARG A 442 -4.73 22.09 7.19
C ARG A 442 -5.73 22.75 6.25
N ALA A 443 -6.23 23.93 6.59
CA ALA A 443 -7.09 24.71 5.69
C ALA A 443 -6.38 25.00 4.36
N GLU A 444 -5.09 25.32 4.37
CA GLU A 444 -4.32 25.50 3.15
C GLU A 444 -4.22 24.21 2.30
N GLN A 445 -4.08 23.04 2.93
CA GLN A 445 -4.13 21.76 2.22
C GLN A 445 -5.51 21.55 1.56
N TYR A 446 -6.60 21.84 2.27
CA TYR A 446 -7.96 21.77 1.72
C TYR A 446 -8.13 22.74 0.55
N ARG A 447 -7.63 23.98 0.67
CA ARG A 447 -7.62 24.99 -0.40
C ARG A 447 -6.95 24.45 -1.67
N LEU A 448 -5.75 23.91 -1.52
CA LEU A 448 -5.01 23.29 -2.63
C LEU A 448 -5.75 22.08 -3.22
N GLY A 449 -6.38 21.26 -2.39
CA GLY A 449 -7.22 20.15 -2.81
C GLY A 449 -8.38 20.58 -3.70
N CYS A 450 -9.11 21.62 -3.28
CA CYS A 450 -10.20 22.22 -4.05
C CYS A 450 -9.71 22.77 -5.40
N LEU A 451 -8.61 23.52 -5.41
CA LEU A 451 -8.02 24.06 -6.65
C LEU A 451 -7.59 22.95 -7.62
N ASN A 452 -6.93 21.91 -7.12
CA ASN A 452 -6.47 20.80 -7.95
C ASN A 452 -7.63 19.95 -8.52
N ALA A 453 -8.80 20.02 -7.93
CA ALA A 453 -10.00 19.32 -8.40
C ALA A 453 -10.80 20.12 -9.45
N LEU A 454 -10.63 21.44 -9.55
CA LEU A 454 -11.37 22.28 -10.53
C LEU A 454 -11.33 21.73 -11.96
N PRO A 455 -10.23 21.20 -12.49
CA PRO A 455 -10.20 20.62 -13.84
C PRO A 455 -11.13 19.45 -14.09
N LEU A 456 -11.64 18.80 -13.04
CA LEU A 456 -12.61 17.70 -13.17
C LEU A 456 -14.04 18.18 -13.45
N PHE A 457 -14.39 19.42 -13.05
CA PHE A 457 -15.78 19.91 -13.10
C PHE A 457 -16.41 19.96 -14.49
N PRO A 458 -15.71 20.34 -15.58
CA PRO A 458 -16.28 20.24 -16.93
C PRO A 458 -16.64 18.81 -17.33
N THR A 459 -15.85 17.82 -16.88
CA THR A 459 -16.14 16.39 -17.09
C THR A 459 -17.30 15.92 -16.22
N LEU A 460 -17.37 16.37 -14.97
CA LEU A 460 -18.48 16.10 -14.05
C LEU A 460 -19.81 16.59 -14.65
N ALA A 461 -19.90 17.86 -15.03
CA ALA A 461 -21.13 18.45 -15.57
C ALA A 461 -21.71 17.70 -16.77
N ARG A 462 -20.87 17.07 -17.60
CA ARG A 462 -21.29 16.33 -18.80
C ARG A 462 -21.66 14.86 -18.55
N ASN A 463 -21.32 14.29 -17.40
CA ASN A 463 -21.44 12.85 -17.15
C ASN A 463 -22.13 12.50 -15.83
N LEU A 464 -22.72 13.48 -15.14
CA LEU A 464 -23.52 13.21 -13.94
C LEU A 464 -24.90 12.66 -14.32
N PRO A 465 -25.45 11.71 -13.53
CA PRO A 465 -26.67 10.99 -13.90
C PRO A 465 -27.96 11.82 -13.73
N THR A 466 -27.96 12.89 -12.92
CA THR A 466 -29.17 13.68 -12.63
C THR A 466 -28.90 15.18 -12.68
N GLU A 467 -29.91 15.97 -13.04
CA GLU A 467 -29.84 17.44 -13.09
C GLU A 467 -29.52 18.04 -11.70
N SER A 468 -30.06 17.47 -10.63
CA SER A 468 -29.77 17.90 -9.27
C SER A 468 -28.28 17.76 -8.91
N LEU A 469 -27.62 16.70 -9.35
CA LEU A 469 -26.18 16.51 -9.17
C LEU A 469 -25.36 17.47 -10.04
N VAL A 470 -25.81 17.77 -11.27
CA VAL A 470 -25.20 18.80 -12.13
C VAL A 470 -25.26 20.16 -11.44
N GLN A 471 -26.42 20.53 -10.90
CA GLN A 471 -26.57 21.79 -10.17
C GLN A 471 -25.72 21.82 -8.89
N LYS A 472 -25.65 20.70 -8.17
CA LYS A 472 -24.76 20.56 -7.00
C LYS A 472 -23.29 20.76 -7.39
N ALA A 473 -22.82 20.16 -8.48
CA ALA A 473 -21.46 20.34 -8.98
C ALA A 473 -21.17 21.81 -9.34
N LYS A 474 -22.10 22.47 -10.05
CA LYS A 474 -22.00 23.91 -10.36
C LYS A 474 -21.89 24.77 -9.09
N ASN A 475 -22.71 24.49 -8.09
CA ASN A 475 -22.70 25.24 -6.82
C ASN A 475 -21.36 25.07 -6.08
N ILE A 476 -20.81 23.83 -6.02
CA ILE A 476 -19.50 23.60 -5.43
C ILE A 476 -18.43 24.37 -6.19
N GLN A 477 -18.43 24.31 -7.52
CA GLN A 477 -17.48 25.04 -8.36
C GLN A 477 -17.55 26.56 -8.15
N LEU A 478 -18.75 27.15 -8.13
CA LEU A 478 -18.98 28.57 -7.85
C LEU A 478 -18.47 28.96 -6.46
N SER A 479 -18.73 28.13 -5.45
CA SER A 479 -18.24 28.38 -4.09
C SER A 479 -16.70 28.35 -4.03
N ILE A 480 -16.04 27.42 -4.75
CA ILE A 480 -14.58 27.41 -4.84
C ILE A 480 -14.07 28.67 -5.53
N HIS A 481 -14.69 29.10 -6.63
CA HIS A 481 -14.30 30.34 -7.31
C HIS A 481 -14.44 31.58 -6.42
N LYS A 482 -15.53 31.67 -5.67
CA LYS A 482 -15.80 32.77 -4.75
C LYS A 482 -14.83 32.82 -3.58
N GLU A 483 -14.61 31.69 -2.90
CA GLU A 483 -13.90 31.63 -1.61
C GLU A 483 -12.38 31.39 -1.76
N ILE A 484 -11.96 30.78 -2.86
CA ILE A 484 -10.57 30.30 -3.06
C ILE A 484 -9.95 30.88 -4.33
N GLY A 485 -10.76 31.06 -5.40
CA GLY A 485 -10.30 31.54 -6.70
C GLY A 485 -10.23 30.45 -7.79
N ASN A 486 -9.71 30.83 -8.96
CA ASN A 486 -9.80 30.01 -10.20
C ASN A 486 -8.58 29.07 -10.44
N GLY A 487 -7.56 29.09 -9.59
CA GLY A 487 -6.36 28.24 -9.73
C GLY A 487 -5.43 28.61 -10.90
N GLY A 488 -5.65 29.78 -11.56
CA GLY A 488 -4.75 30.32 -12.56
C GLY A 488 -4.72 29.59 -13.91
N MET A 489 -3.71 29.90 -14.74
CA MET A 489 -3.54 29.38 -16.11
C MET A 489 -3.42 27.84 -16.15
N LYS A 490 -2.74 27.24 -15.17
CA LYS A 490 -2.58 25.78 -15.06
C LYS A 490 -3.93 25.07 -15.05
N ASN A 491 -4.89 25.55 -14.23
CA ASN A 491 -6.21 24.94 -14.12
C ASN A 491 -7.04 25.14 -15.38
N LYS A 492 -6.91 26.28 -16.07
CA LYS A 492 -7.57 26.50 -17.37
C LYS A 492 -7.10 25.47 -18.40
N ILE A 493 -5.79 25.24 -18.52
CA ILE A 493 -5.22 24.24 -19.45
C ILE A 493 -5.70 22.82 -19.07
N LEU A 494 -5.61 22.46 -17.79
CA LEU A 494 -6.05 21.14 -17.35
C LEU A 494 -7.55 20.91 -17.55
N SER A 495 -8.39 21.91 -17.39
CA SER A 495 -9.84 21.83 -17.64
C SER A 495 -10.18 21.51 -19.11
N SER A 496 -9.31 21.87 -20.03
CA SER A 496 -9.47 21.52 -21.46
C SER A 496 -8.94 20.10 -21.77
N ILE A 497 -7.95 19.62 -21.01
CA ILE A 497 -7.28 18.34 -21.25
C ILE A 497 -8.01 17.17 -20.56
N VAL A 498 -8.50 17.34 -19.34
CA VAL A 498 -9.15 16.27 -18.56
C VAL A 498 -10.34 15.63 -19.31
N PRO A 499 -11.21 16.36 -20.01
CA PRO A 499 -12.28 15.76 -20.80
C PRO A 499 -11.79 14.81 -21.89
N LEU A 500 -10.62 15.10 -22.51
CA LEU A 500 -10.01 14.22 -23.51
C LEU A 500 -9.54 12.90 -22.90
N PHE A 501 -8.90 12.94 -21.72
CA PHE A 501 -8.55 11.74 -20.98
C PHE A 501 -9.80 10.91 -20.62
N ALA A 502 -10.87 11.57 -20.19
CA ALA A 502 -12.14 10.92 -19.87
C ALA A 502 -12.76 10.19 -21.08
N LEU A 503 -12.69 10.80 -22.28
CA LEU A 503 -13.15 10.16 -23.52
C LEU A 503 -12.32 8.91 -23.86
N VAL A 504 -10.99 9.01 -23.77
CA VAL A 504 -10.09 7.87 -23.99
C VAL A 504 -10.36 6.76 -22.98
N GLU A 505 -10.59 7.11 -21.73
CA GLU A 505 -10.88 6.12 -20.67
C GLU A 505 -12.24 5.46 -20.90
N LYS A 506 -13.28 6.22 -21.29
CA LYS A 506 -14.60 5.69 -21.65
C LYS A 506 -14.51 4.72 -22.83
N PHE A 507 -13.71 5.05 -23.86
CA PHE A 507 -13.45 4.16 -24.99
C PHE A 507 -12.75 2.87 -24.55
N LYS A 508 -11.70 2.97 -23.68
CA LYS A 508 -11.01 1.80 -23.12
C LYS A 508 -11.95 0.90 -22.33
N GLN A 509 -12.78 1.47 -21.45
CA GLN A 509 -13.74 0.72 -20.65
C GLN A 509 -14.76 -0.04 -21.50
N LYS A 510 -15.12 0.50 -22.66
CA LYS A 510 -16.10 -0.11 -23.59
C LYS A 510 -15.47 -1.23 -24.44
N HIS A 511 -14.22 -1.08 -24.89
CA HIS A 511 -13.64 -1.91 -25.96
C HIS A 511 -12.49 -2.81 -25.49
N PHE A 512 -11.89 -2.54 -24.34
CA PHE A 512 -10.78 -3.33 -23.83
C PHE A 512 -11.13 -3.88 -22.46
N SER A 513 -10.93 -5.20 -22.28
CA SER A 513 -10.84 -5.76 -20.93
C SER A 513 -9.65 -5.12 -20.23
N TYR A 514 -9.80 -4.81 -18.95
CA TYR A 514 -8.71 -4.21 -18.19
C TYR A 514 -7.47 -5.12 -18.25
N SER A 515 -6.39 -4.57 -18.79
CA SER A 515 -5.10 -5.25 -18.78
C SER A 515 -4.67 -5.49 -17.34
N GLN A 516 -4.07 -6.64 -17.11
CA GLN A 516 -3.43 -6.93 -15.83
C GLN A 516 -2.47 -5.80 -15.45
N VAL A 517 -2.55 -5.35 -14.20
CA VAL A 517 -1.62 -4.38 -13.65
C VAL A 517 -0.22 -4.97 -13.65
N LYS A 518 0.73 -4.27 -14.27
CA LYS A 518 2.14 -4.63 -14.18
C LYS A 518 2.68 -4.25 -12.80
N MET A 519 2.92 -5.25 -11.98
CA MET A 519 3.52 -5.07 -10.66
C MET A 519 5.04 -5.18 -10.74
N GLN A 520 5.74 -4.50 -9.83
CA GLN A 520 7.19 -4.62 -9.71
C GLN A 520 7.54 -5.80 -8.81
N ASN A 521 8.50 -6.59 -9.24
CA ASN A 521 9.11 -7.62 -8.40
C ASN A 521 10.21 -6.99 -7.57
N THR A 522 10.32 -7.38 -6.30
CA THR A 522 11.30 -6.84 -5.37
C THR A 522 12.26 -7.93 -4.93
N GLN A 523 13.55 -7.65 -4.99
CA GLN A 523 14.59 -8.54 -4.52
C GLN A 523 15.13 -8.07 -3.17
N TYR A 524 15.15 -8.97 -2.22
CA TYR A 524 15.75 -8.75 -0.91
C TYR A 524 16.94 -9.69 -0.76
N ARG A 525 18.14 -9.16 -0.63
CA ARG A 525 19.38 -9.91 -0.40
C ARG A 525 19.68 -11.01 -1.43
N MET A 526 19.00 -11.01 -2.59
CA MET A 526 19.24 -11.96 -3.70
C MET A 526 20.50 -11.65 -4.50
N SER A 527 20.97 -10.44 -4.46
CA SER A 527 22.28 -10.08 -4.96
C SER A 527 23.30 -10.36 -3.87
N PRO A 528 24.54 -10.78 -4.22
CA PRO A 528 25.62 -10.68 -3.28
C PRO A 528 25.58 -9.28 -2.70
N SER A 529 25.27 -9.16 -1.39
CA SER A 529 25.25 -7.87 -0.73
C SER A 529 26.64 -7.29 -0.87
N LEU A 530 26.81 -5.96 -0.85
CA LEU A 530 28.14 -5.39 -0.74
C LEU A 530 28.90 -5.89 0.51
N LEU A 531 28.20 -6.64 1.37
CA LEU A 531 28.75 -7.28 2.57
C LEU A 531 29.45 -8.62 2.29
N GLN A 532 29.38 -9.16 1.06
CA GLN A 532 30.04 -10.41 0.67
C GLN A 532 30.86 -10.21 -0.62
N PRO A 533 32.00 -10.92 -0.76
CA PRO A 533 32.78 -10.87 -2.00
C PRO A 533 31.97 -11.35 -3.20
N PHE A 534 32.01 -10.60 -4.28
CA PHE A 534 31.37 -10.98 -5.54
C PHE A 534 32.09 -10.39 -6.75
N SER A 535 31.77 -10.88 -7.95
CA SER A 535 32.33 -10.36 -9.19
C SER A 535 31.25 -9.84 -10.13
N LEU A 536 31.54 -8.74 -10.82
CA LEU A 536 30.74 -8.21 -11.92
C LEU A 536 31.42 -8.53 -13.24
N THR A 537 30.68 -9.16 -14.14
CA THR A 537 31.17 -9.51 -15.49
C THR A 537 30.69 -8.50 -16.53
N GLY A 538 31.55 -8.22 -17.51
CA GLY A 538 31.28 -7.33 -18.64
C GLY A 538 32.28 -7.67 -19.78
N LYS A 539 32.87 -6.65 -20.41
CA LYS A 539 34.10 -6.82 -21.19
C LYS A 539 35.31 -6.93 -20.23
N GLY A 540 35.27 -7.93 -19.32
CA GLY A 540 36.21 -8.12 -18.22
C GLY A 540 35.51 -8.51 -16.93
N ILE A 541 36.27 -8.69 -15.86
CA ILE A 541 35.77 -9.04 -14.52
C ILE A 541 36.24 -8.02 -13.51
N LEU A 542 35.33 -7.52 -12.69
CA LEU A 542 35.62 -6.72 -11.51
C LEU A 542 35.21 -7.52 -10.27
N THR A 543 36.17 -7.80 -9.41
CA THR A 543 35.92 -8.43 -8.09
C THR A 543 35.73 -7.34 -7.04
N ILE A 544 34.73 -7.49 -6.20
CA ILE A 544 34.39 -6.61 -5.10
C ILE A 544 34.57 -7.41 -3.80
N LYS A 545 35.41 -6.91 -2.89
CA LYS A 545 35.63 -7.49 -1.57
C LYS A 545 35.27 -6.46 -0.49
N PRO A 546 34.25 -6.73 0.33
CA PRO A 546 33.92 -5.86 1.46
C PRO A 546 34.91 -6.07 2.62
N ARG A 547 35.24 -4.99 3.31
CA ARG A 547 35.84 -5.03 4.65
C ARG A 547 34.79 -4.51 5.62
N LEU A 548 34.35 -5.35 6.54
CA LEU A 548 33.39 -4.96 7.55
C LEU A 548 34.01 -3.90 8.49
N PRO A 549 33.25 -2.89 8.89
CA PRO A 549 33.74 -1.88 9.84
C PRO A 549 34.01 -2.52 11.21
N ILE A 550 35.02 -2.04 11.90
CA ILE A 550 35.39 -2.48 13.25
C ILE A 550 34.38 -1.96 14.29
N THR A 551 33.72 -0.83 13.99
CA THR A 551 32.68 -0.23 14.83
C THR A 551 31.51 0.25 13.96
N ASP A 552 30.32 0.39 14.55
CA ASP A 552 29.09 0.80 13.83
C ASP A 552 29.14 2.23 13.25
N HIS A 553 30.11 3.04 13.65
CA HIS A 553 30.27 4.43 13.20
C HIS A 553 31.16 4.55 11.95
N LEU A 554 31.95 3.54 11.63
CA LEU A 554 32.81 3.55 10.46
C LEU A 554 32.08 3.12 9.19
N PRO A 555 32.45 3.65 7.99
CA PRO A 555 31.86 3.22 6.74
C PRO A 555 32.25 1.79 6.38
N LEU A 556 31.33 1.06 5.71
CA LEU A 556 31.68 -0.18 5.03
C LEU A 556 32.69 0.13 3.91
N VAL A 557 33.87 -0.45 3.94
CA VAL A 557 34.86 -0.32 2.87
C VAL A 557 34.64 -1.42 1.84
N ILE A 558 34.57 -1.08 0.55
CA ILE A 558 34.61 -2.05 -0.54
C ILE A 558 35.86 -1.87 -1.36
N ASP A 559 36.69 -2.90 -1.43
CA ASP A 559 37.84 -2.97 -2.29
C ASP A 559 37.42 -3.46 -3.68
N LEU A 560 37.82 -2.71 -4.70
CA LEU A 560 37.58 -3.07 -6.11
C LEU A 560 38.89 -3.58 -6.73
N LYS A 561 38.83 -4.78 -7.37
CA LYS A 561 39.99 -5.34 -8.05
C LYS A 561 39.60 -5.87 -9.42
N GLY A 562 40.30 -5.45 -10.46
CA GLY A 562 40.12 -5.97 -11.83
C GLY A 562 39.73 -4.89 -12.83
N ILE A 563 39.08 -5.29 -13.92
CA ILE A 563 38.76 -4.43 -15.07
C ILE A 563 37.51 -3.57 -14.76
N PHE A 564 37.62 -2.26 -15.01
CA PHE A 564 36.55 -1.29 -14.80
C PHE A 564 36.20 -0.57 -16.11
N ASN A 565 34.99 -0.81 -16.61
CA ASN A 565 34.45 -0.18 -17.81
C ASN A 565 33.02 0.35 -17.57
N ARG A 566 32.43 1.02 -18.55
CA ARG A 566 31.06 1.61 -18.45
C ARG A 566 29.99 0.60 -18.07
N MET A 567 30.04 -0.63 -18.57
CA MET A 567 29.05 -1.65 -18.27
C MET A 567 29.15 -2.10 -16.82
N ILE A 568 30.37 -2.33 -16.34
CA ILE A 568 30.67 -2.69 -14.95
C ILE A 568 30.32 -1.53 -14.02
N ALA A 569 30.66 -0.28 -14.39
CA ALA A 569 30.29 0.91 -13.64
C ALA A 569 28.75 1.05 -13.46
N LYS A 570 27.96 0.76 -14.50
CA LYS A 570 26.50 0.74 -14.42
C LYS A 570 25.97 -0.35 -13.48
N LYS A 571 26.57 -1.53 -13.49
CA LYS A 571 26.20 -2.65 -12.60
C LYS A 571 26.59 -2.35 -11.15
N LEU A 572 27.79 -1.86 -10.90
CA LEU A 572 28.28 -1.47 -9.57
C LEU A 572 27.41 -0.35 -8.96
N LYS A 573 27.11 0.69 -9.74
CA LYS A 573 26.21 1.77 -9.32
C LYS A 573 24.87 1.25 -8.79
N LYS A 574 24.22 0.33 -9.52
CA LYS A 574 22.93 -0.24 -9.09
C LYS A 574 23.03 -0.88 -7.69
N ARG A 575 24.14 -1.59 -7.43
CA ARG A 575 24.38 -2.25 -6.14
C ARG A 575 24.69 -1.26 -5.01
N ILE A 576 25.50 -0.24 -5.30
CA ILE A 576 25.79 0.83 -4.32
C ILE A 576 24.48 1.55 -3.92
N ILE A 577 23.66 1.93 -4.89
CA ILE A 577 22.40 2.61 -4.59
C ILE A 577 21.46 1.71 -3.81
N ALA A 578 21.35 0.42 -4.16
CA ALA A 578 20.54 -0.55 -3.42
C ALA A 578 21.03 -0.66 -1.96
N PHE A 579 22.34 -0.83 -1.76
CA PHE A 579 22.94 -0.89 -0.42
C PHE A 579 22.63 0.36 0.41
N LEU A 580 22.85 1.56 -0.15
CA LEU A 580 22.60 2.82 0.54
C LEU A 580 21.11 3.08 0.85
N ASN A 581 20.20 2.52 0.04
CA ASN A 581 18.77 2.60 0.32
C ASN A 581 18.31 1.62 1.43
N GLU A 582 19.02 0.50 1.57
CA GLU A 582 18.71 -0.54 2.56
C GLU A 582 19.40 -0.30 3.91
N ASN A 583 20.53 0.40 3.93
CA ASN A 583 21.36 0.62 5.11
C ASN A 583 21.50 2.12 5.41
N ARG A 584 21.52 2.49 6.68
CA ARG A 584 21.75 3.90 7.12
C ARG A 584 23.23 4.30 7.14
N GLY A 585 24.16 3.32 7.14
CA GLY A 585 25.59 3.55 7.21
C GLY A 585 26.19 4.21 5.97
N SER A 586 27.41 4.69 6.12
CA SER A 586 28.24 5.23 5.04
C SER A 586 28.98 4.12 4.31
N LEU A 587 29.39 4.38 3.06
CA LEU A 587 30.14 3.46 2.23
C LEU A 587 31.44 4.14 1.75
N ALA A 588 32.57 3.44 1.91
CA ALA A 588 33.84 3.85 1.33
C ALA A 588 34.19 2.94 0.15
N ILE A 589 34.58 3.52 -0.98
CA ILE A 589 34.91 2.78 -2.21
C ILE A 589 36.39 2.93 -2.47
N ASN A 590 37.12 1.84 -2.39
CA ASN A 590 38.55 1.80 -2.64
C ASN A 590 38.84 1.39 -4.09
N PHE A 591 39.44 2.28 -4.83
CA PHE A 591 39.77 2.13 -6.25
C PHE A 591 41.21 1.69 -6.53
N SER A 592 42.03 1.41 -5.50
CA SER A 592 43.45 1.06 -5.68
C SER A 592 43.74 -0.16 -6.55
N GLY A 593 42.81 -1.09 -6.65
CA GLY A 593 43.00 -2.37 -7.37
C GLY A 593 42.42 -2.45 -8.78
N ILE A 594 41.93 -1.32 -9.36
CA ILE A 594 41.26 -1.37 -10.65
C ILE A 594 42.16 -1.03 -11.83
N THR A 595 41.86 -1.62 -12.99
CA THR A 595 42.38 -1.25 -14.29
C THR A 595 41.24 -0.65 -15.11
N ILE A 596 41.33 0.64 -15.46
CA ILE A 596 40.29 1.33 -16.23
C ILE A 596 40.54 1.10 -17.71
N THR A 597 39.57 0.54 -18.42
CA THR A 597 39.62 0.28 -19.87
C THR A 597 38.83 1.28 -20.71
N GLU A 598 37.93 2.04 -20.08
CA GLU A 598 37.17 3.11 -20.74
C GLU A 598 37.33 4.41 -19.95
N ARG A 599 37.87 5.44 -20.56
CA ARG A 599 38.30 6.70 -19.95
C ARG A 599 37.23 7.38 -19.08
N ASP A 600 35.99 7.31 -19.46
CA ASP A 600 34.88 7.98 -18.77
C ASP A 600 34.07 7.06 -17.83
N ALA A 601 34.43 5.77 -17.71
CA ALA A 601 33.71 4.82 -16.87
C ALA A 601 33.60 5.28 -15.41
N LEU A 602 34.70 5.81 -14.88
CA LEU A 602 34.76 6.32 -13.49
C LEU A 602 33.94 7.60 -13.35
N LEU A 603 34.03 8.53 -14.27
CA LEU A 603 33.25 9.78 -14.25
C LEU A 603 31.74 9.51 -14.33
N VAL A 604 31.34 8.52 -15.12
CA VAL A 604 29.92 8.10 -15.23
C VAL A 604 29.37 7.60 -13.89
N ILE A 605 30.12 6.80 -13.14
CA ILE A 605 29.64 6.32 -11.82
C ILE A 605 29.61 7.47 -10.80
N LEU A 606 30.66 8.26 -10.72
CA LEU A 606 30.78 9.37 -9.76
C LEU A 606 29.67 10.42 -9.96
N LYS A 607 29.43 10.88 -11.20
CA LYS A 607 28.32 11.79 -11.50
C LYS A 607 26.96 11.24 -11.06
N ARG A 608 26.76 9.94 -11.17
CA ARG A 608 25.51 9.28 -10.79
C ARG A 608 25.36 9.05 -9.29
N LEU A 609 26.46 9.01 -8.53
CA LEU A 609 26.48 8.86 -7.07
C LEU A 609 26.46 10.20 -6.33
N ARG A 610 26.64 11.33 -7.03
CA ARG A 610 26.68 12.69 -6.43
C ARG A 610 25.50 12.96 -5.49
N GLY A 611 24.29 12.52 -5.82
CA GLY A 611 23.10 12.70 -4.96
C GLY A 611 23.14 11.94 -3.62
N LYS A 612 24.19 11.15 -3.38
CA LYS A 612 24.45 10.41 -2.14
C LYS A 612 25.83 10.71 -1.55
N LYS A 613 26.45 11.83 -1.96
CA LYS A 613 27.84 12.20 -1.65
C LYS A 613 28.15 12.19 -0.14
N GLU A 614 27.23 12.61 0.70
CA GLU A 614 27.40 12.66 2.16
C GLU A 614 27.57 11.28 2.81
N ARG A 615 27.15 10.24 2.11
CA ARG A 615 27.21 8.85 2.57
C ARG A 615 28.23 8.00 1.81
N ILE A 616 29.02 8.61 0.91
CA ILE A 616 30.01 7.92 0.08
C ILE A 616 31.37 8.61 0.25
N LYS A 617 32.34 7.82 0.67
CA LYS A 617 33.74 8.20 0.75
C LYS A 617 34.51 7.52 -0.38
N ILE A 618 35.55 8.16 -0.90
CA ILE A 618 36.38 7.64 -1.99
C ILE A 618 37.79 7.42 -1.47
N ILE A 619 38.37 6.26 -1.74
CA ILE A 619 39.74 5.91 -1.31
C ILE A 619 40.60 5.63 -2.53
N SER A 620 41.86 6.06 -2.47
CA SER A 620 42.93 5.76 -3.44
C SER A 620 42.65 6.17 -4.87
N ILE A 621 41.81 7.20 -5.10
CA ILE A 621 41.53 7.67 -6.45
C ILE A 621 42.76 8.33 -7.09
N ASN A 622 43.67 8.86 -6.25
CA ASN A 622 44.90 9.52 -6.70
C ASN A 622 45.91 8.55 -7.32
N SER A 623 45.82 7.25 -7.04
CA SER A 623 46.71 6.21 -7.57
C SER A 623 46.34 5.78 -8.99
N LEU A 624 45.27 6.33 -9.55
CA LEU A 624 44.80 6.02 -10.90
C LEU A 624 45.57 6.80 -11.97
N ARG A 625 45.57 6.31 -13.21
CA ARG A 625 46.33 6.89 -14.33
C ARG A 625 45.98 8.35 -14.60
N ALA A 626 46.95 9.11 -15.11
CA ALA A 626 46.81 10.54 -15.43
C ALA A 626 45.77 10.85 -16.52
N ASP A 627 45.40 9.88 -17.35
CA ASP A 627 44.44 10.03 -18.45
C ASP A 627 42.96 10.13 -18.01
N ILE A 628 42.68 10.02 -16.69
CA ILE A 628 41.35 10.20 -16.10
C ILE A 628 41.26 11.41 -15.15
N THR A 629 42.04 12.43 -15.39
CA THR A 629 42.13 13.66 -14.58
C THR A 629 40.76 14.27 -14.27
N ASP A 630 39.85 14.30 -15.26
CA ASP A 630 38.49 14.81 -15.08
C ASP A 630 37.69 14.08 -14.01
N ALA A 631 37.84 12.74 -13.94
CA ALA A 631 37.15 11.93 -12.93
C ALA A 631 37.75 12.12 -11.52
N ILE A 632 39.07 12.29 -11.43
CA ILE A 632 39.78 12.57 -10.18
C ILE A 632 39.39 13.97 -9.67
N THR A 633 39.40 14.97 -10.54
CA THR A 633 39.00 16.34 -10.21
C THR A 633 37.53 16.36 -9.74
N TYR A 634 36.63 15.65 -10.45
CA TYR A 634 35.23 15.56 -10.06
C TYR A 634 35.06 14.88 -8.69
N ALA A 635 35.82 13.80 -8.42
CA ALA A 635 35.77 13.13 -7.12
C ALA A 635 36.19 14.07 -6.00
N LYS A 636 37.33 14.76 -6.13
CA LYS A 636 37.83 15.74 -5.13
C LYS A 636 36.86 16.90 -4.91
N THR A 637 36.10 17.30 -5.93
CA THR A 637 35.16 18.43 -5.82
C THR A 637 33.87 18.03 -5.06
N TYR A 638 33.41 16.81 -5.18
CA TYR A 638 32.08 16.42 -4.72
C TYR A 638 32.04 15.32 -3.65
N PHE A 639 33.17 14.66 -3.35
CA PHE A 639 33.25 13.58 -2.37
C PHE A 639 34.41 13.81 -1.41
N GLU A 640 34.32 13.26 -0.19
CA GLU A 640 35.49 13.14 0.68
C GLU A 640 36.42 12.06 0.12
N VAL A 641 37.67 12.42 -0.11
CA VAL A 641 38.69 11.57 -0.73
C VAL A 641 39.85 11.32 0.23
N PHE A 642 40.17 10.07 0.44
CA PHE A 642 41.25 9.57 1.31
C PHE A 642 42.29 8.86 0.46
N ASN A 643 43.57 8.92 0.87
CA ASN A 643 44.63 8.25 0.14
C ASN A 643 44.67 6.75 0.43
N THR A 644 44.43 6.36 1.66
CA THR A 644 44.43 4.96 2.13
C THR A 644 43.21 4.64 2.99
N VAL A 645 43.03 3.37 3.33
CA VAL A 645 42.00 2.93 4.27
C VAL A 645 42.36 3.37 5.70
N GLU A 646 43.66 3.39 6.01
CA GLU A 646 44.18 3.87 7.30
C GLU A 646 43.88 5.36 7.49
N ASP A 647 44.06 6.19 6.47
CA ASP A 647 43.69 7.62 6.48
C ASP A 647 42.18 7.80 6.77
N LEU A 648 41.33 6.97 6.18
CA LEU A 648 39.88 7.00 6.42
C LEU A 648 39.58 6.72 7.90
N HIS A 649 40.18 5.66 8.48
CA HIS A 649 39.94 5.29 9.87
C HIS A 649 40.46 6.35 10.84
N THR A 650 41.64 6.92 10.60
CA THR A 650 42.23 7.95 11.46
C THR A 650 41.42 9.27 11.47
N ASN A 651 40.78 9.61 10.33
CA ASN A 651 40.01 10.85 10.22
C ASN A 651 38.53 10.73 10.66
N LEU A 652 38.03 9.52 10.88
CA LEU A 652 36.64 9.27 11.28
C LEU A 652 36.50 8.64 12.68
N ALA A 653 37.59 8.23 13.33
CA ALA A 653 37.65 7.80 14.70
C ALA A 653 37.75 8.99 15.67
#